data_6d195f024a6818d1fa98823157c1ad0b
#
_entry.id   6d195f024a6818d1fa98823157c1ad0b
#
_cell.length_a   1.000
_cell.length_b   1.000
_cell.length_c   1.000
_cell.angle_alpha   90.00
_cell.angle_beta   90.00
_cell.angle_gamma   90.00
#
_symmetry.space_group_name_H-M   'P 1'
#
loop_
_entity.id
_entity.type
_entity.pdbx_description
1 polymer ?
#
loop_
_entity_poly.entity_id
_entity_poly.type
_entity_poly.pdbx_seq_one_letter_code
_entity_poly.pdbx_strand_id
1 'polypeptide(L)'
;MSLAAKNTWGAGFCALLYLLVHFIPDFGGADVMGSQWLYVSLVDFAILLYILLNQQQYKAAIDAVLKLKFTIVYSFLVIWAIVSITYSINAIESLVCLARLLSTYLIFINLSILFFKKELTTLFNVVSILVGVVLLFDSLYVITGFSKNMIEMNLDQNIISLTGKNGNKNVMAASLLIKFPFLLFVIVHNKLIGKIAGFIVLFLGMMALFILNTRSTFVGLGVLFIMFSLAITLLNNKQGFKLIAINLAYFILPLVFAFFTANGMLTKAVDLQGFEGGYGSVTKRVGDINVASEQNSRIKLWKAAIDYTTKHPFLGAGYGNWKLASIPYEKEYTNDLFVPYHCHNDYIEMFADLGIIGGLSFAALFVLLGITTFQFWLKSKDDQHKFIISVALMAIACYFVDAFFNFPAERTSMQTMFALSAALLFLPIYLTGTNTSSQNKDFKFSILLLIPLLLIVGVIYVNYQTFTSLKVQKYVMGEINEDPKMALEDVKDAFPEIPNLSTSTLPIKALVARYYLRDKMNEEAMRLLNESDHVNPYLHYNDFIKTAIFSTQGKFDSTFYYAKKAFYNWPRATSYYKNMIFASAKMKDTAEATKAFKTYIKYRNSGEGWNQYILGLIEINQTPIAETRALLDTAIAKFPADSAIFVNTKSLLYGTAISTGSLPNYAALGAQAFQKGKYTVAANYYLQASAAEPGNYTHFENMGICYYTAKSYEKAIQYFNRAIDLPSANTGKSEFFKAMSYIAIGNNTAGCSALQAAKAKKYQGVDAQIAQYCK
;
A
#
# COMPACT_ATOMS: atom_id res chain seq x y z
N MET A 1 -31.55 -6.13 35.28
CA MET A 1 -31.21 -6.51 33.90
C MET A 1 -31.56 -7.98 33.72
N SER A 2 -32.46 -8.33 32.78
CA SER A 2 -32.83 -9.73 32.54
C SER A 2 -31.62 -10.55 32.03
N LEU A 3 -31.61 -11.86 32.25
CA LEU A 3 -30.52 -12.75 31.77
C LEU A 3 -30.28 -12.62 30.26
N ALA A 4 -31.37 -12.40 29.50
CA ALA A 4 -31.34 -12.16 28.06
C ALA A 4 -30.58 -10.88 27.70
N ALA A 5 -30.79 -9.80 28.45
CA ALA A 5 -30.07 -8.55 28.23
C ALA A 5 -28.57 -8.65 28.57
N LYS A 6 -28.20 -9.35 29.63
CA LYS A 6 -26.77 -9.60 29.97
C LYS A 6 -26.05 -10.35 28.84
N ASN A 7 -26.71 -11.34 28.24
CA ASN A 7 -26.13 -12.11 27.13
C ASN A 7 -25.98 -11.32 25.81
N THR A 8 -26.82 -10.29 25.56
CA THR A 8 -26.72 -9.42 24.40
C THR A 8 -25.54 -8.45 24.52
N TRP A 9 -25.28 -7.90 25.71
CA TRP A 9 -24.12 -7.06 25.96
C TRP A 9 -22.79 -7.82 25.83
N GLY A 10 -22.74 -9.10 26.26
CA GLY A 10 -21.57 -9.95 26.06
C GLY A 10 -21.24 -10.18 24.59
N ALA A 11 -22.26 -10.39 23.75
CA ALA A 11 -22.09 -10.49 22.29
C ALA A 11 -21.61 -9.17 21.67
N GLY A 12 -22.14 -8.02 22.14
CA GLY A 12 -21.68 -6.69 21.74
C GLY A 12 -20.22 -6.43 22.15
N PHE A 13 -19.81 -6.89 23.34
CA PHE A 13 -18.41 -6.80 23.77
C PHE A 13 -17.46 -7.61 22.87
N CYS A 14 -17.84 -8.81 22.44
CA CYS A 14 -17.04 -9.58 21.49
C CYS A 14 -16.94 -8.87 20.12
N ALA A 15 -18.02 -8.22 19.66
CA ALA A 15 -17.94 -7.38 18.46
C ALA A 15 -17.00 -6.19 18.65
N LEU A 16 -16.99 -5.55 19.83
CA LEU A 16 -16.04 -4.48 20.16
C LEU A 16 -14.60 -4.97 20.07
N LEU A 17 -14.27 -6.16 20.62
CA LEU A 17 -12.92 -6.70 20.52
C LEU A 17 -12.42 -6.79 19.07
N TYR A 18 -13.25 -7.24 18.14
CA TYR A 18 -12.88 -7.23 16.71
C TYR A 18 -12.75 -5.80 16.15
N LEU A 19 -13.66 -4.89 16.50
CA LEU A 19 -13.63 -3.50 16.03
C LEU A 19 -12.40 -2.73 16.53
N LEU A 20 -11.80 -3.12 17.66
CA LEU A 20 -10.57 -2.49 18.16
C LEU A 20 -9.38 -2.65 17.21
N VAL A 21 -9.43 -3.55 16.22
CA VAL A 21 -8.40 -3.68 15.18
C VAL A 21 -8.13 -2.36 14.44
N HIS A 22 -9.15 -1.50 14.31
CA HIS A 22 -9.00 -0.19 13.68
C HIS A 22 -8.02 0.75 14.41
N PHE A 23 -7.71 0.48 15.67
CA PHE A 23 -6.81 1.27 16.51
C PHE A 23 -5.41 0.64 16.69
N ILE A 24 -5.21 -0.60 16.23
CA ILE A 24 -3.92 -1.31 16.38
C ILE A 24 -2.87 -0.67 15.46
N PRO A 25 -1.76 -0.14 16.00
CA PRO A 25 -0.67 0.45 15.23
C PRO A 25 0.29 -0.61 14.66
N ASP A 26 1.25 -0.17 13.86
CA ASP A 26 2.28 -1.02 13.25
C ASP A 26 3.31 -1.60 14.24
N PHE A 27 3.41 -1.04 15.46
CA PHE A 27 4.42 -1.40 16.48
C PHE A 27 5.85 -1.49 15.92
N GLY A 28 6.19 -0.62 14.99
CA GLY A 28 7.50 -0.58 14.37
C GLY A 28 7.69 -1.50 13.16
N GLY A 29 6.64 -2.13 12.67
CA GLY A 29 6.68 -2.93 11.44
C GLY A 29 6.70 -2.06 10.17
N ALA A 30 7.08 -2.68 9.05
CA ALA A 30 7.03 -2.03 7.72
C ALA A 30 5.59 -1.80 7.23
N ASP A 31 4.63 -2.58 7.72
CA ASP A 31 3.20 -2.44 7.44
C ASP A 31 2.38 -2.70 8.71
N VAL A 32 1.24 -2.02 8.81
CA VAL A 32 0.27 -2.18 9.90
C VAL A 32 -0.44 -3.54 9.87
N MET A 33 -0.52 -4.19 8.73
CA MET A 33 -1.23 -5.47 8.58
C MET A 33 -0.67 -6.58 9.46
N GLY A 34 0.64 -6.63 9.68
CA GLY A 34 1.26 -7.66 10.52
C GLY A 34 0.73 -7.65 11.95
N SER A 35 0.71 -6.49 12.59
CA SER A 35 0.20 -6.33 13.97
C SER A 35 -1.32 -6.54 14.05
N GLN A 36 -2.06 -6.08 13.05
CA GLN A 36 -3.52 -6.19 13.02
C GLN A 36 -3.97 -7.65 12.83
N TRP A 37 -3.37 -8.40 11.90
CA TRP A 37 -3.70 -9.82 11.72
C TRP A 37 -3.31 -10.67 12.93
N LEU A 38 -2.18 -10.37 13.57
CA LEU A 38 -1.81 -11.01 14.82
C LEU A 38 -2.86 -10.73 15.91
N TYR A 39 -3.27 -9.48 16.09
CA TYR A 39 -4.30 -9.09 17.05
C TYR A 39 -5.62 -9.84 16.81
N VAL A 40 -6.12 -9.84 15.57
CA VAL A 40 -7.37 -10.52 15.21
C VAL A 40 -7.28 -12.02 15.48
N SER A 41 -6.18 -12.68 15.13
CA SER A 41 -6.02 -14.10 15.38
C SER A 41 -6.01 -14.46 16.89
N LEU A 42 -5.48 -13.58 17.74
CA LEU A 42 -5.57 -13.73 19.19
C LEU A 42 -7.01 -13.57 19.70
N VAL A 43 -7.77 -12.64 19.17
CA VAL A 43 -9.20 -12.46 19.48
C VAL A 43 -10.01 -13.67 19.01
N ASP A 44 -9.74 -14.18 17.79
CA ASP A 44 -10.35 -15.40 17.25
C ASP A 44 -10.13 -16.59 18.18
N PHE A 45 -8.89 -16.79 18.62
CA PHE A 45 -8.54 -17.85 19.57
C PHE A 45 -9.30 -17.73 20.88
N ALA A 46 -9.28 -16.53 21.48
CA ALA A 46 -9.94 -16.32 22.78
C ALA A 46 -11.45 -16.58 22.72
N ILE A 47 -12.12 -16.11 21.65
CA ILE A 47 -13.56 -16.28 21.47
C ILE A 47 -13.88 -17.74 21.12
N LEU A 48 -13.11 -18.36 20.23
CA LEU A 48 -13.29 -19.77 19.88
C LEU A 48 -13.11 -20.66 21.11
N LEU A 49 -12.07 -20.43 21.90
CA LEU A 49 -11.84 -21.16 23.15
C LEU A 49 -13.02 -20.99 24.14
N TYR A 50 -13.53 -19.76 24.29
CA TYR A 50 -14.72 -19.50 25.09
C TYR A 50 -15.95 -20.28 24.59
N ILE A 51 -16.20 -20.31 23.28
CA ILE A 51 -17.30 -21.07 22.67
C ILE A 51 -17.11 -22.57 22.93
N LEU A 52 -15.91 -23.10 22.77
CA LEU A 52 -15.60 -24.53 22.97
C LEU A 52 -15.74 -24.94 24.43
N LEU A 53 -15.28 -24.13 25.40
CA LEU A 53 -15.46 -24.38 26.81
C LEU A 53 -16.94 -24.37 27.24
N ASN A 54 -17.79 -23.63 26.49
CA ASN A 54 -19.24 -23.56 26.74
C ASN A 54 -20.04 -24.23 25.62
N GLN A 55 -19.49 -25.26 24.97
CA GLN A 55 -20.06 -25.89 23.78
C GLN A 55 -21.50 -26.39 23.93
N GLN A 56 -21.89 -26.89 25.13
CA GLN A 56 -23.24 -27.33 25.40
C GLN A 56 -24.25 -26.17 25.26
N GLN A 57 -23.89 -24.99 25.76
CA GLN A 57 -24.72 -23.77 25.59
C GLN A 57 -24.83 -23.33 24.15
N TYR A 58 -23.76 -23.47 23.36
CA TYR A 58 -23.70 -22.99 21.97
C TYR A 58 -24.02 -24.09 20.93
N LYS A 59 -24.32 -25.33 21.33
CA LYS A 59 -24.58 -26.44 20.40
C LYS A 59 -25.58 -26.12 19.31
N ALA A 60 -26.76 -25.56 19.67
CA ALA A 60 -27.78 -25.19 18.71
C ALA A 60 -27.32 -24.07 17.74
N ALA A 61 -26.47 -23.14 18.23
CA ALA A 61 -25.87 -22.10 17.42
C ALA A 61 -24.87 -22.68 16.44
N ILE A 62 -23.96 -23.54 16.91
CA ILE A 62 -22.95 -24.21 16.07
C ILE A 62 -23.64 -24.99 14.96
N ASP A 63 -24.62 -25.83 15.29
CA ASP A 63 -25.36 -26.62 14.30
C ASP A 63 -26.09 -25.76 13.28
N ALA A 64 -26.68 -24.64 13.70
CA ALA A 64 -27.38 -23.72 12.80
C ALA A 64 -26.41 -22.98 11.87
N VAL A 65 -25.28 -22.48 12.39
CA VAL A 65 -24.26 -21.72 11.61
C VAL A 65 -23.60 -22.62 10.60
N LEU A 66 -23.22 -23.84 10.96
CA LEU A 66 -22.56 -24.79 10.06
C LEU A 66 -23.48 -25.30 8.93
N LYS A 67 -24.80 -25.24 9.09
CA LYS A 67 -25.79 -25.60 8.06
C LYS A 67 -26.13 -24.47 7.09
N LEU A 68 -25.67 -23.25 7.32
CA LEU A 68 -25.86 -22.15 6.38
C LEU A 68 -25.20 -22.46 5.04
N LYS A 69 -25.88 -22.24 3.93
CA LYS A 69 -25.30 -22.38 2.59
C LYS A 69 -24.06 -21.49 2.42
N PHE A 70 -24.10 -20.30 3.00
CA PHE A 70 -22.97 -19.38 3.02
C PHE A 70 -21.75 -20.01 3.74
N THR A 71 -21.94 -20.58 4.93
CA THR A 71 -20.86 -21.25 5.68
C THR A 71 -20.28 -22.44 4.88
N ILE A 72 -21.15 -23.23 4.23
CA ILE A 72 -20.71 -24.38 3.43
C ILE A 72 -19.83 -23.93 2.26
N VAL A 73 -20.26 -22.90 1.51
CA VAL A 73 -19.49 -22.37 0.38
C VAL A 73 -18.20 -21.71 0.86
N TYR A 74 -18.26 -20.99 1.98
CA TYR A 74 -17.05 -20.37 2.54
C TYR A 74 -16.05 -21.43 3.03
N SER A 75 -16.53 -22.48 3.71
CA SER A 75 -15.68 -23.62 4.10
C SER A 75 -15.06 -24.31 2.88
N PHE A 76 -15.81 -24.48 1.81
CA PHE A 76 -15.30 -25.03 0.55
C PHE A 76 -14.18 -24.14 -0.04
N LEU A 77 -14.36 -22.81 -0.06
CA LEU A 77 -13.32 -21.87 -0.51
C LEU A 77 -12.06 -21.99 0.35
N VAL A 78 -12.20 -22.07 1.68
CA VAL A 78 -11.07 -22.25 2.61
C VAL A 78 -10.34 -23.57 2.32
N ILE A 79 -11.08 -24.68 2.16
CA ILE A 79 -10.49 -26.00 1.84
C ILE A 79 -9.77 -25.93 0.49
N TRP A 80 -10.36 -25.28 -0.52
CA TRP A 80 -9.75 -25.13 -1.83
C TRP A 80 -8.45 -24.30 -1.76
N ALA A 81 -8.43 -23.24 -0.94
CA ALA A 81 -7.22 -22.46 -0.67
C ALA A 81 -6.14 -23.30 0.05
N ILE A 82 -6.51 -24.20 0.98
CA ILE A 82 -5.57 -25.14 1.60
C ILE A 82 -4.98 -26.08 0.55
N VAL A 83 -5.81 -26.66 -0.30
CA VAL A 83 -5.37 -27.56 -1.39
C VAL A 83 -4.40 -26.81 -2.32
N SER A 84 -4.62 -25.52 -2.57
CA SER A 84 -3.78 -24.73 -3.47
C SER A 84 -2.32 -24.60 -3.02
N ILE A 85 -2.02 -24.78 -1.74
CA ILE A 85 -0.64 -24.78 -1.21
C ILE A 85 0.23 -25.84 -1.92
N THR A 86 -0.36 -26.97 -2.29
CA THR A 86 0.38 -28.12 -2.87
C THR A 86 0.91 -27.85 -4.28
N TYR A 87 0.35 -26.89 -4.99
CA TYR A 87 0.74 -26.54 -6.36
C TYR A 87 1.09 -25.05 -6.55
N SER A 88 1.06 -24.28 -5.48
CA SER A 88 1.34 -22.83 -5.52
C SER A 88 2.79 -22.54 -5.94
N ILE A 89 3.00 -21.41 -6.60
CA ILE A 89 4.34 -20.90 -6.95
C ILE A 89 5.22 -20.79 -5.72
N ASN A 90 4.67 -20.25 -4.61
CA ASN A 90 5.32 -20.15 -3.31
C ASN A 90 4.36 -20.61 -2.21
N ALA A 91 4.62 -21.79 -1.66
CA ALA A 91 3.76 -22.41 -0.62
C ALA A 91 3.75 -21.59 0.68
N ILE A 92 4.86 -20.95 1.05
CA ILE A 92 4.96 -20.11 2.26
C ILE A 92 4.08 -18.87 2.11
N GLU A 93 4.07 -18.25 0.95
CA GLU A 93 3.20 -17.09 0.68
C GLU A 93 1.72 -17.49 0.72
N SER A 94 1.37 -18.66 0.13
CA SER A 94 0.01 -19.20 0.26
C SER A 94 -0.38 -19.44 1.72
N LEU A 95 0.53 -19.90 2.56
CA LEU A 95 0.28 -20.11 3.99
C LEU A 95 0.01 -18.78 4.72
N VAL A 96 0.77 -17.72 4.39
CA VAL A 96 0.56 -16.37 4.96
C VAL A 96 -0.82 -15.82 4.56
N CYS A 97 -1.20 -15.94 3.29
CA CYS A 97 -2.50 -15.48 2.80
C CYS A 97 -3.65 -16.34 3.37
N LEU A 98 -3.46 -17.66 3.47
CA LEU A 98 -4.42 -18.58 4.09
C LEU A 98 -4.68 -18.24 5.56
N ALA A 99 -3.66 -17.85 6.33
CA ALA A 99 -3.83 -17.44 7.73
C ALA A 99 -4.80 -16.26 7.86
N ARG A 100 -4.76 -15.30 6.92
CA ARG A 100 -5.68 -14.15 6.87
C ARG A 100 -7.11 -14.58 6.50
N LEU A 101 -7.24 -15.46 5.51
CA LEU A 101 -8.55 -16.01 5.09
C LEU A 101 -9.21 -16.79 6.24
N LEU A 102 -8.44 -17.63 6.95
CA LEU A 102 -8.91 -18.40 8.11
C LEU A 102 -9.35 -17.48 9.24
N SER A 103 -8.59 -16.42 9.58
CA SER A 103 -9.01 -15.43 10.57
C SER A 103 -10.34 -14.78 10.17
N THR A 104 -10.49 -14.34 8.92
CA THR A 104 -11.75 -13.75 8.46
C THR A 104 -12.92 -14.71 8.55
N TYR A 105 -12.71 -15.96 8.16
CA TYR A 105 -13.70 -17.03 8.29
C TYR A 105 -14.10 -17.25 9.76
N LEU A 106 -13.11 -17.26 10.68
CA LEU A 106 -13.36 -17.44 12.11
C LEU A 106 -14.05 -16.24 12.76
N ILE A 107 -13.75 -15.00 12.36
CA ILE A 107 -14.55 -13.82 12.79
C ILE A 107 -16.03 -14.06 12.48
N PHE A 108 -16.35 -14.46 11.24
CA PHE A 108 -17.73 -14.73 10.82
C PHE A 108 -18.36 -15.85 11.66
N ILE A 109 -17.69 -16.99 11.83
CA ILE A 109 -18.21 -18.13 12.60
C ILE A 109 -18.43 -17.74 14.06
N ASN A 110 -17.44 -17.16 14.70
CA ASN A 110 -17.47 -16.76 16.11
C ASN A 110 -18.62 -15.78 16.38
N LEU A 111 -18.73 -14.72 15.57
CA LEU A 111 -19.77 -13.73 15.73
C LEU A 111 -21.17 -14.32 15.42
N SER A 112 -21.30 -15.16 14.38
CA SER A 112 -22.57 -15.80 14.05
C SER A 112 -23.07 -16.72 15.19
N ILE A 113 -22.18 -17.47 15.84
CA ILE A 113 -22.49 -18.29 17.02
C ILE A 113 -22.91 -17.44 18.20
N LEU A 114 -22.15 -16.37 18.50
CA LEU A 114 -22.43 -15.49 19.64
C LEU A 114 -23.71 -14.68 19.45
N PHE A 115 -24.05 -14.33 18.21
CA PHE A 115 -25.26 -13.56 17.86
C PHE A 115 -26.51 -14.43 17.78
N PHE A 116 -26.37 -15.75 17.73
CA PHE A 116 -27.49 -16.66 17.57
C PHE A 116 -28.58 -16.44 18.63
N LYS A 117 -29.82 -16.20 18.16
CA LYS A 117 -31.02 -15.95 19.01
C LYS A 117 -30.87 -14.82 20.05
N LYS A 118 -29.96 -13.85 19.81
CA LYS A 118 -29.90 -12.62 20.62
C LYS A 118 -31.05 -11.70 20.25
N GLU A 119 -31.34 -10.77 21.16
CA GLU A 119 -32.36 -9.73 20.88
C GLU A 119 -31.80 -8.83 19.76
N LEU A 120 -32.50 -8.90 18.61
CA LEU A 120 -32.02 -8.39 17.33
C LEU A 120 -31.76 -6.89 17.39
N THR A 121 -32.74 -6.11 17.81
CA THR A 121 -32.69 -4.67 17.76
C THR A 121 -31.64 -4.09 18.71
N THR A 122 -31.59 -4.61 19.93
CA THR A 122 -30.62 -4.15 20.93
C THR A 122 -29.19 -4.49 20.48
N LEU A 123 -28.95 -5.71 20.00
CA LEU A 123 -27.61 -6.11 19.53
C LEU A 123 -27.19 -5.26 18.32
N PHE A 124 -28.08 -5.12 17.33
CA PHE A 124 -27.77 -4.35 16.14
C PHE A 124 -27.50 -2.88 16.46
N ASN A 125 -28.28 -2.30 17.38
CA ASN A 125 -28.09 -0.92 17.84
C ASN A 125 -26.77 -0.74 18.59
N VAL A 126 -26.42 -1.67 19.49
CA VAL A 126 -25.13 -1.65 20.21
C VAL A 126 -23.97 -1.71 19.21
N VAL A 127 -24.00 -2.66 18.29
CA VAL A 127 -22.95 -2.77 17.25
C VAL A 127 -22.90 -1.52 16.38
N SER A 128 -24.05 -0.97 15.98
CA SER A 128 -24.10 0.24 15.16
C SER A 128 -23.49 1.45 15.87
N ILE A 129 -23.72 1.59 17.18
CA ILE A 129 -23.12 2.65 18.00
C ILE A 129 -21.58 2.43 18.07
N LEU A 130 -21.12 1.22 18.31
CA LEU A 130 -19.67 0.90 18.34
C LEU A 130 -19.00 1.22 17.00
N VAL A 131 -19.62 0.82 15.88
CA VAL A 131 -19.14 1.17 14.53
C VAL A 131 -19.13 2.69 14.33
N GLY A 132 -20.14 3.40 14.87
CA GLY A 132 -20.20 4.86 14.86
C GLY A 132 -19.05 5.53 15.62
N VAL A 133 -18.66 4.97 16.76
CA VAL A 133 -17.50 5.47 17.52
C VAL A 133 -16.21 5.30 16.70
N VAL A 134 -16.00 4.14 16.08
CA VAL A 134 -14.85 3.93 15.20
C VAL A 134 -14.85 4.92 14.03
N LEU A 135 -16.01 5.11 13.38
CA LEU A 135 -16.16 6.07 12.30
C LEU A 135 -15.82 7.52 12.74
N LEU A 136 -16.25 7.92 13.95
CA LEU A 136 -15.95 9.24 14.49
C LEU A 136 -14.41 9.45 14.62
N PHE A 137 -13.70 8.49 15.20
CA PHE A 137 -12.24 8.59 15.35
C PHE A 137 -11.54 8.63 13.99
N ASP A 138 -11.90 7.75 13.06
CA ASP A 138 -11.36 7.72 11.70
C ASP A 138 -11.61 9.06 10.98
N SER A 139 -12.82 9.62 11.11
CA SER A 139 -13.19 10.89 10.48
C SER A 139 -12.40 12.07 11.06
N LEU A 140 -12.27 12.13 12.38
CA LEU A 140 -11.48 13.17 13.05
C LEU A 140 -10.01 13.08 12.67
N TYR A 141 -9.45 11.88 12.57
CA TYR A 141 -8.09 11.69 12.10
C TYR A 141 -7.87 12.29 10.70
N VAL A 142 -8.76 12.00 9.75
CA VAL A 142 -8.66 12.53 8.38
C VAL A 142 -8.80 14.04 8.36
N ILE A 143 -9.83 14.59 9.02
CA ILE A 143 -10.13 16.03 9.00
C ILE A 143 -9.02 16.84 9.68
N THR A 144 -8.57 16.42 10.87
CA THR A 144 -7.51 17.10 11.61
C THR A 144 -6.16 16.95 10.93
N GLY A 145 -5.83 15.77 10.40
CA GLY A 145 -4.61 15.52 9.64
C GLY A 145 -4.54 16.38 8.38
N PHE A 146 -5.64 16.44 7.60
CA PHE A 146 -5.71 17.29 6.42
C PHE A 146 -5.49 18.77 6.76
N SER A 147 -6.19 19.25 7.81
CA SER A 147 -6.11 20.66 8.24
C SER A 147 -4.70 21.03 8.72
N LYS A 148 -4.04 20.14 9.47
CA LYS A 148 -2.67 20.35 9.96
C LYS A 148 -1.66 20.44 8.82
N ASN A 149 -1.77 19.55 7.83
CA ASN A 149 -0.83 19.44 6.72
C ASN A 149 -1.07 20.45 5.59
N MET A 150 -2.20 21.19 5.62
CA MET A 150 -2.64 22.07 4.53
C MET A 150 -1.63 23.16 4.17
N ILE A 151 -0.81 23.61 5.13
CA ILE A 151 0.20 24.67 4.93
C ILE A 151 1.54 24.08 4.49
N GLU A 152 1.89 22.88 4.98
CA GLU A 152 3.24 22.30 4.81
C GLU A 152 3.35 21.38 3.60
N MET A 153 2.24 20.78 3.15
CA MET A 153 2.20 19.79 2.07
C MET A 153 1.35 20.29 0.90
N ASN A 154 1.79 19.99 -0.33
CA ASN A 154 0.88 20.18 -1.46
C ASN A 154 -0.34 19.24 -1.35
N LEU A 155 -1.42 19.58 -2.09
CA LEU A 155 -2.70 18.87 -1.98
C LEU A 155 -2.55 17.34 -2.16
N ASP A 156 -1.79 16.91 -3.18
CA ASP A 156 -1.62 15.48 -3.46
C ASP A 156 -0.89 14.75 -2.34
N GLN A 157 0.20 15.33 -1.83
CA GLN A 157 0.97 14.76 -0.71
C GLN A 157 0.14 14.72 0.56
N ASN A 158 -0.60 15.78 0.86
CA ASN A 158 -1.47 15.83 2.02
C ASN A 158 -2.52 14.71 1.98
N ILE A 159 -3.27 14.60 0.88
CA ILE A 159 -4.30 13.55 0.73
C ILE A 159 -3.68 12.15 0.79
N ILE A 160 -2.53 11.92 0.14
CA ILE A 160 -1.83 10.61 0.15
C ILE A 160 -1.37 10.24 1.56
N SER A 161 -1.00 11.20 2.40
CA SER A 161 -0.55 10.95 3.78
C SER A 161 -1.65 10.47 4.72
N LEU A 162 -2.95 10.69 4.38
CA LEU A 162 -4.10 10.38 5.23
C LEU A 162 -4.47 8.88 5.18
N THR A 163 -3.55 8.04 5.53
CA THR A 163 -3.72 6.57 5.47
C THR A 163 -4.37 5.98 6.72
N GLY A 164 -4.33 6.68 7.85
CA GLY A 164 -4.75 6.17 9.16
C GLY A 164 -4.02 4.90 9.55
N LYS A 165 -4.71 4.02 10.26
CA LYS A 165 -4.24 2.67 10.58
C LYS A 165 -4.59 1.65 9.48
N ASN A 166 -4.93 2.11 8.28
CA ASN A 166 -5.23 1.27 7.13
C ASN A 166 -4.04 1.14 6.14
N GLY A 167 -2.96 1.90 6.35
CA GLY A 167 -1.75 1.87 5.52
C GLY A 167 -1.92 2.41 4.09
N ASN A 168 -3.16 2.70 3.65
CA ASN A 168 -3.48 3.22 2.32
C ASN A 168 -4.73 4.12 2.38
N LYS A 169 -4.68 5.29 1.74
CA LYS A 169 -5.79 6.24 1.74
C LYS A 169 -7.08 5.73 1.08
N ASN A 170 -6.98 4.89 0.05
CA ASN A 170 -8.16 4.32 -0.62
C ASN A 170 -8.86 3.32 0.31
N VAL A 171 -8.09 2.51 1.04
CA VAL A 171 -8.60 1.61 2.07
C VAL A 171 -9.23 2.40 3.22
N MET A 172 -8.60 3.54 3.62
CA MET A 172 -9.18 4.44 4.62
C MET A 172 -10.55 4.95 4.18
N ALA A 173 -10.67 5.41 2.93
CA ALA A 173 -11.93 5.89 2.38
C ALA A 173 -13.01 4.79 2.31
N ALA A 174 -12.65 3.58 1.89
CA ALA A 174 -13.55 2.42 1.87
C ALA A 174 -13.96 2.00 3.28
N SER A 175 -13.03 2.06 4.24
CA SER A 175 -13.28 1.79 5.66
C SER A 175 -14.26 2.79 6.30
N LEU A 176 -14.27 4.05 5.86
CA LEU A 176 -15.31 5.01 6.26
C LEU A 176 -16.68 4.62 5.67
N LEU A 177 -16.70 4.36 4.36
CA LEU A 177 -17.93 4.10 3.61
C LEU A 177 -18.72 2.90 4.13
N ILE A 178 -18.04 1.78 4.41
CA ILE A 178 -18.69 0.54 4.90
C ILE A 178 -19.40 0.73 6.26
N LYS A 179 -19.05 1.75 7.02
CA LYS A 179 -19.64 2.08 8.33
C LYS A 179 -20.90 2.95 8.22
N PHE A 180 -21.12 3.66 7.11
CA PHE A 180 -22.25 4.58 6.96
C PHE A 180 -23.63 3.90 7.11
N PRO A 181 -23.88 2.69 6.58
CA PRO A 181 -25.17 2.01 6.79
C PRO A 181 -25.57 1.88 8.25
N PHE A 182 -24.61 1.59 9.14
CA PHE A 182 -24.84 1.47 10.58
C PHE A 182 -25.28 2.80 11.21
N LEU A 183 -24.72 3.93 10.75
CA LEU A 183 -25.12 5.24 11.20
C LEU A 183 -26.52 5.62 10.70
N LEU A 184 -26.85 5.25 9.45
CA LEU A 184 -28.21 5.42 8.93
C LEU A 184 -29.24 4.65 9.77
N PHE A 185 -28.87 3.43 10.24
CA PHE A 185 -29.72 2.70 11.19
C PHE A 185 -29.86 3.46 12.51
N VAL A 186 -28.78 3.98 13.11
CA VAL A 186 -28.80 4.74 14.35
C VAL A 186 -29.72 5.97 14.21
N ILE A 187 -29.64 6.70 13.10
CA ILE A 187 -30.45 7.91 12.85
C ILE A 187 -31.92 7.56 12.69
N VAL A 188 -32.26 6.52 11.94
CA VAL A 188 -33.64 6.12 11.68
C VAL A 188 -34.31 5.56 12.95
N HIS A 189 -33.58 4.72 13.71
CA HIS A 189 -34.14 3.92 14.79
C HIS A 189 -34.13 4.61 16.15
N ASN A 190 -33.14 5.43 16.49
CA ASN A 190 -32.98 5.96 17.84
C ASN A 190 -33.82 7.21 18.11
N LYS A 191 -33.90 7.61 19.39
CA LYS A 191 -34.53 8.87 19.86
C LYS A 191 -33.67 10.07 19.46
N LEU A 192 -34.18 11.30 19.69
CA LEU A 192 -33.60 12.56 19.22
C LEU A 192 -32.10 12.69 19.46
N ILE A 193 -31.60 12.38 20.66
CA ILE A 193 -30.15 12.47 20.97
C ILE A 193 -29.34 11.54 20.07
N GLY A 194 -29.79 10.29 19.92
CA GLY A 194 -29.12 9.32 19.05
C GLY A 194 -29.18 9.73 17.57
N LYS A 195 -30.33 10.33 17.13
CA LYS A 195 -30.46 10.87 15.77
C LYS A 195 -29.47 12.01 15.51
N ILE A 196 -29.37 12.97 16.44
CA ILE A 196 -28.46 14.11 16.31
C ILE A 196 -27.02 13.63 16.32
N ALA A 197 -26.63 12.78 17.27
CA ALA A 197 -25.26 12.22 17.32
C ALA A 197 -24.93 11.44 16.05
N GLY A 198 -25.81 10.54 15.59
CA GLY A 198 -25.64 9.79 14.36
C GLY A 198 -25.51 10.70 13.13
N PHE A 199 -26.31 11.76 13.03
CA PHE A 199 -26.25 12.73 11.95
C PHE A 199 -24.88 13.46 11.91
N ILE A 200 -24.39 13.92 13.08
CA ILE A 200 -23.10 14.61 13.18
C ILE A 200 -21.95 13.66 12.77
N VAL A 201 -21.97 12.43 13.27
CA VAL A 201 -20.91 11.44 12.93
C VAL A 201 -20.97 11.07 11.44
N LEU A 202 -22.16 10.91 10.87
CA LEU A 202 -22.31 10.64 9.43
C LEU A 202 -21.83 11.83 8.58
N PHE A 203 -22.15 13.07 8.98
CA PHE A 203 -21.65 14.29 8.34
C PHE A 203 -20.11 14.34 8.36
N LEU A 204 -19.48 14.11 9.51
CA LEU A 204 -18.02 14.08 9.63
C LEU A 204 -17.41 12.95 8.79
N GLY A 205 -18.03 11.77 8.77
CA GLY A 205 -17.61 10.65 7.95
C GLY A 205 -17.65 10.95 6.44
N MET A 206 -18.75 11.54 5.96
CA MET A 206 -18.89 11.95 4.56
C MET A 206 -17.91 13.07 4.19
N MET A 207 -17.68 14.03 5.11
CA MET A 207 -16.68 15.09 4.92
C MET A 207 -15.27 14.50 4.80
N ALA A 208 -14.89 13.58 5.68
CA ALA A 208 -13.62 12.87 5.61
C ALA A 208 -13.47 12.07 4.31
N LEU A 209 -14.54 11.41 3.85
CA LEU A 209 -14.57 10.68 2.58
C LEU A 209 -14.34 11.60 1.39
N PHE A 210 -14.97 12.78 1.36
CA PHE A 210 -14.75 13.77 0.30
C PHE A 210 -13.34 14.38 0.34
N ILE A 211 -12.73 14.58 1.52
CA ILE A 211 -11.34 15.01 1.66
C ILE A 211 -10.38 13.98 1.06
N LEU A 212 -10.60 12.68 1.32
CA LEU A 212 -9.77 11.59 0.75
C LEU A 212 -9.91 11.49 -0.77
N ASN A 213 -11.00 11.99 -1.33
CA ASN A 213 -11.23 12.23 -2.76
C ASN A 213 -10.95 11.01 -3.65
N THR A 214 -11.55 9.85 -3.31
CA THR A 214 -11.33 8.58 -4.01
C THR A 214 -12.49 8.21 -4.92
N ARG A 215 -12.21 7.91 -6.20
CA ARG A 215 -13.25 7.62 -7.22
C ARG A 215 -14.10 6.40 -6.88
N SER A 216 -13.50 5.31 -6.39
CA SER A 216 -14.22 4.07 -6.05
C SER A 216 -15.26 4.28 -4.95
N THR A 217 -14.93 5.11 -3.95
CA THR A 217 -15.87 5.38 -2.84
C THR A 217 -17.04 6.28 -3.25
N PHE A 218 -16.88 7.12 -4.26
CA PHE A 218 -18.01 7.88 -4.81
C PHE A 218 -19.03 6.95 -5.52
N VAL A 219 -18.53 5.94 -6.25
CA VAL A 219 -19.38 4.89 -6.81
C VAL A 219 -20.11 4.12 -5.70
N GLY A 220 -19.36 3.72 -4.66
CA GLY A 220 -19.94 3.03 -3.50
C GLY A 220 -20.97 3.88 -2.74
N LEU A 221 -20.75 5.19 -2.61
CA LEU A 221 -21.70 6.13 -2.00
C LEU A 221 -23.00 6.24 -2.82
N GLY A 222 -22.88 6.23 -4.17
CA GLY A 222 -24.04 6.17 -5.07
C GLY A 222 -24.84 4.87 -4.91
N VAL A 223 -24.15 3.72 -4.86
CA VAL A 223 -24.80 2.42 -4.61
C VAL A 223 -25.50 2.40 -3.26
N LEU A 224 -24.84 2.88 -2.21
CA LEU A 224 -25.41 2.99 -0.87
C LEU A 224 -26.67 3.87 -0.88
N PHE A 225 -26.63 5.02 -1.55
CA PHE A 225 -27.79 5.92 -1.67
C PHE A 225 -28.97 5.25 -2.37
N ILE A 226 -28.73 4.54 -3.47
CA ILE A 226 -29.79 3.81 -4.20
C ILE A 226 -30.40 2.72 -3.32
N MET A 227 -29.57 1.90 -2.66
CA MET A 227 -30.06 0.82 -1.79
C MET A 227 -30.83 1.35 -0.58
N PHE A 228 -30.34 2.42 0.06
CA PHE A 228 -31.02 3.07 1.18
C PHE A 228 -32.35 3.66 0.74
N SER A 229 -32.39 4.38 -0.39
CA SER A 229 -33.62 4.97 -0.94
C SER A 229 -34.66 3.89 -1.26
N LEU A 230 -34.23 2.78 -1.87
CA LEU A 230 -35.10 1.64 -2.17
C LEU A 230 -35.68 1.03 -0.88
N ALA A 231 -34.81 0.74 0.11
CA ALA A 231 -35.24 0.15 1.37
C ALA A 231 -36.26 1.06 2.12
N ILE A 232 -35.95 2.35 2.24
CA ILE A 232 -36.82 3.33 2.89
C ILE A 232 -38.16 3.45 2.15
N THR A 233 -38.18 3.51 0.84
CA THR A 233 -39.40 3.60 0.03
C THR A 233 -40.28 2.36 0.20
N LEU A 234 -39.69 1.16 0.08
CA LEU A 234 -40.44 -0.09 0.22
C LEU A 234 -41.02 -0.27 1.64
N LEU A 235 -40.29 0.12 2.68
CA LEU A 235 -40.72 -0.04 4.07
C LEU A 235 -41.77 1.00 4.48
N ASN A 236 -41.70 2.21 3.94
CA ASN A 236 -42.61 3.31 4.37
C ASN A 236 -43.71 3.66 3.36
N ASN A 237 -43.86 2.86 2.28
CA ASN A 237 -44.83 3.14 1.23
C ASN A 237 -46.29 3.32 1.78
N LYS A 238 -46.64 2.55 2.79
CA LYS A 238 -47.97 2.62 3.44
C LYS A 238 -48.09 3.79 4.42
N GLN A 239 -46.97 4.38 4.87
CA GLN A 239 -46.93 5.45 5.89
C GLN A 239 -46.91 6.86 5.28
N GLY A 240 -46.83 6.97 3.96
CA GLY A 240 -46.92 8.18 3.17
C GLY A 240 -45.59 8.86 2.85
N PHE A 241 -45.65 9.71 1.83
CA PHE A 241 -44.48 10.39 1.23
C PHE A 241 -43.67 11.23 2.22
N LYS A 242 -44.31 11.84 3.21
CA LYS A 242 -43.63 12.68 4.21
C LYS A 242 -42.58 11.91 5.00
N LEU A 243 -42.87 10.68 5.41
CA LEU A 243 -41.91 9.87 6.17
C LEU A 243 -40.76 9.39 5.31
N ILE A 244 -41.05 9.04 4.05
CA ILE A 244 -39.99 8.70 3.06
C ILE A 244 -39.03 9.89 2.89
N ALA A 245 -39.59 11.10 2.66
CA ALA A 245 -38.80 12.32 2.49
C ALA A 245 -37.92 12.65 3.71
N ILE A 246 -38.48 12.51 4.93
CA ILE A 246 -37.72 12.72 6.18
C ILE A 246 -36.56 11.73 6.29
N ASN A 247 -36.78 10.45 6.01
CA ASN A 247 -35.74 9.45 6.10
C ASN A 247 -34.68 9.63 5.02
N LEU A 248 -35.05 10.02 3.80
CA LEU A 248 -34.08 10.36 2.75
C LEU A 248 -33.27 11.61 3.09
N ALA A 249 -33.87 12.59 3.75
CA ALA A 249 -33.19 13.79 4.22
C ALA A 249 -32.05 13.45 5.20
N TYR A 250 -32.15 12.38 5.98
CA TYR A 250 -31.06 11.91 6.87
C TYR A 250 -29.81 11.44 6.10
N PHE A 251 -29.95 11.11 4.85
CA PHE A 251 -28.78 10.83 3.97
C PHE A 251 -28.35 12.08 3.19
N ILE A 252 -29.32 12.77 2.58
CA ILE A 252 -29.05 13.87 1.63
C ILE A 252 -28.45 15.10 2.34
N LEU A 253 -28.98 15.48 3.50
CA LEU A 253 -28.48 16.68 4.19
C LEU A 253 -27.02 16.55 4.64
N PRO A 254 -26.60 15.50 5.36
CA PRO A 254 -25.17 15.37 5.71
C PRO A 254 -24.27 15.24 4.47
N LEU A 255 -24.75 14.61 3.38
CA LEU A 255 -24.04 14.51 2.11
C LEU A 255 -23.76 15.89 1.50
N VAL A 256 -24.81 16.73 1.40
CA VAL A 256 -24.72 18.08 0.81
C VAL A 256 -23.81 18.98 1.65
N PHE A 257 -24.02 19.02 2.98
CA PHE A 257 -23.17 19.81 3.86
C PHE A 257 -21.71 19.35 3.82
N ALA A 258 -21.45 18.04 3.85
CA ALA A 258 -20.13 17.47 3.77
C ALA A 258 -19.43 17.79 2.44
N PHE A 259 -20.16 17.72 1.33
CA PHE A 259 -19.65 18.07 0.01
C PHE A 259 -19.17 19.53 -0.04
N PHE A 260 -20.01 20.50 0.35
CA PHE A 260 -19.63 21.91 0.31
C PHE A 260 -18.47 22.23 1.26
N THR A 261 -18.50 21.67 2.47
CA THR A 261 -17.44 21.90 3.47
C THR A 261 -16.10 21.32 3.01
N ALA A 262 -16.10 20.06 2.56
CA ALA A 262 -14.86 19.41 2.09
C ALA A 262 -14.34 20.07 0.82
N ASN A 263 -15.22 20.40 -0.13
CA ASN A 263 -14.81 21.09 -1.37
C ASN A 263 -14.18 22.45 -1.07
N GLY A 264 -14.75 23.23 -0.13
CA GLY A 264 -14.16 24.48 0.32
C GLY A 264 -12.76 24.30 0.95
N MET A 265 -12.57 23.24 1.74
CA MET A 265 -11.25 22.93 2.33
C MET A 265 -10.23 22.55 1.25
N LEU A 266 -10.62 21.75 0.26
CA LEU A 266 -9.75 21.34 -0.84
C LEU A 266 -9.37 22.54 -1.71
N THR A 267 -10.33 23.41 -2.06
CA THR A 267 -10.08 24.64 -2.83
C THR A 267 -9.13 25.57 -2.07
N LYS A 268 -9.37 25.76 -0.76
CA LYS A 268 -8.47 26.57 0.08
C LYS A 268 -7.03 26.01 0.10
N ALA A 269 -6.86 24.68 0.13
CA ALA A 269 -5.54 24.07 0.07
C ALA A 269 -4.86 24.31 -1.29
N VAL A 270 -5.61 24.28 -2.39
CA VAL A 270 -5.11 24.64 -3.74
C VAL A 270 -4.66 26.09 -3.77
N ASP A 271 -5.47 27.01 -3.26
CA ASP A 271 -5.18 28.45 -3.25
C ASP A 271 -3.93 28.77 -2.44
N LEU A 272 -3.76 28.13 -1.26
CA LEU A 272 -2.59 28.32 -0.41
C LEU A 272 -1.28 27.83 -1.02
N GLN A 273 -1.33 26.76 -1.82
CA GLN A 273 -0.14 26.12 -2.38
C GLN A 273 0.12 26.49 -3.85
N GLY A 274 -0.84 27.14 -4.51
CA GLY A 274 -0.75 27.45 -5.96
C GLY A 274 -0.63 26.21 -6.86
N PHE A 275 -1.06 25.03 -6.38
CA PHE A 275 -0.92 23.76 -7.10
C PHE A 275 -2.18 22.90 -6.93
N GLU A 276 -2.88 22.68 -8.05
CA GLU A 276 -4.12 21.87 -8.04
C GLU A 276 -3.86 20.36 -7.96
N GLY A 277 -2.78 19.88 -8.54
CA GLY A 277 -2.41 18.47 -8.54
C GLY A 277 -3.36 17.54 -9.29
N GLY A 278 -3.21 16.24 -9.03
CA GLY A 278 -4.04 15.20 -9.63
C GLY A 278 -5.36 14.96 -8.90
N TYR A 279 -5.53 15.45 -7.65
CA TYR A 279 -6.76 15.27 -6.89
C TYR A 279 -7.74 16.43 -7.11
N GLY A 280 -7.32 17.68 -7.01
CA GLY A 280 -8.13 18.86 -7.22
C GLY A 280 -9.38 18.92 -6.34
N SER A 281 -10.42 19.63 -6.80
CA SER A 281 -11.72 19.70 -6.15
C SER A 281 -12.50 18.38 -6.24
N VAL A 282 -13.52 18.20 -5.38
CA VAL A 282 -14.43 17.04 -5.44
C VAL A 282 -15.13 16.96 -6.81
N THR A 283 -15.57 18.11 -7.35
CA THR A 283 -16.24 18.18 -8.66
C THR A 283 -15.35 17.72 -9.80
N LYS A 284 -14.09 18.14 -9.84
CA LYS A 284 -13.10 17.67 -10.82
C LYS A 284 -12.95 16.15 -10.72
N ARG A 285 -12.78 15.63 -9.52
CA ARG A 285 -12.53 14.19 -9.30
C ARG A 285 -13.71 13.31 -9.69
N VAL A 286 -14.94 13.80 -9.47
CA VAL A 286 -16.15 13.10 -9.92
C VAL A 286 -16.24 13.11 -11.46
N GLY A 287 -15.87 14.20 -12.13
CA GLY A 287 -15.80 14.27 -13.58
C GLY A 287 -14.81 13.27 -14.19
N ASP A 288 -13.70 13.00 -13.49
CA ASP A 288 -12.66 12.06 -13.93
C ASP A 288 -13.07 10.57 -13.82
N ILE A 289 -14.24 10.23 -13.29
CA ILE A 289 -14.72 8.83 -13.16
C ILE A 289 -14.91 8.22 -14.56
N ASN A 290 -15.35 8.98 -15.53
CA ASN A 290 -15.64 8.50 -16.89
C ASN A 290 -14.40 8.42 -17.81
N VAL A 291 -13.22 8.83 -17.34
CA VAL A 291 -11.99 8.76 -18.14
C VAL A 291 -11.46 7.33 -18.13
N ALA A 292 -12.06 6.46 -18.95
CA ALA A 292 -11.48 5.18 -19.35
C ALA A 292 -10.33 5.44 -20.34
N SER A 293 -9.25 6.09 -19.87
CA SER A 293 -8.06 6.24 -20.70
C SER A 293 -7.38 4.88 -20.84
N GLU A 294 -6.86 4.56 -22.03
CA GLU A 294 -5.97 3.41 -22.25
C GLU A 294 -4.74 3.42 -21.31
N GLN A 295 -4.47 4.57 -20.71
CA GLN A 295 -3.45 4.80 -19.69
C GLN A 295 -3.88 4.32 -18.27
N ASN A 296 -5.12 3.85 -18.08
CA ASN A 296 -5.54 3.36 -16.78
C ASN A 296 -4.78 2.08 -16.42
N SER A 297 -3.84 2.18 -15.50
CA SER A 297 -3.00 1.06 -15.04
C SER A 297 -3.83 -0.15 -14.57
N ARG A 298 -5.03 0.06 -13.99
CA ARG A 298 -5.90 -1.02 -13.52
C ARG A 298 -6.41 -1.90 -14.67
N ILE A 299 -6.77 -1.32 -15.81
CA ILE A 299 -7.24 -2.10 -16.98
C ILE A 299 -6.13 -3.03 -17.47
N LYS A 300 -4.88 -2.57 -17.46
CA LYS A 300 -3.72 -3.40 -17.82
C LYS A 300 -3.54 -4.55 -16.84
N LEU A 301 -3.64 -4.29 -15.53
CA LEU A 301 -3.56 -5.32 -14.49
C LEU A 301 -4.70 -6.34 -14.61
N TRP A 302 -5.94 -5.89 -14.88
CA TRP A 302 -7.08 -6.79 -15.10
C TRP A 302 -6.89 -7.68 -16.32
N LYS A 303 -6.44 -7.10 -17.45
CA LYS A 303 -6.14 -7.87 -18.67
C LYS A 303 -5.07 -8.93 -18.41
N ALA A 304 -4.01 -8.59 -17.67
CA ALA A 304 -2.96 -9.53 -17.30
C ALA A 304 -3.51 -10.70 -16.45
N ALA A 305 -4.31 -10.40 -15.43
CA ALA A 305 -4.90 -11.43 -14.57
C ALA A 305 -5.91 -12.32 -15.32
N ILE A 306 -6.71 -11.75 -16.23
CA ILE A 306 -7.63 -12.51 -17.09
C ILE A 306 -6.83 -13.39 -18.07
N ASP A 307 -5.79 -12.88 -18.72
CA ASP A 307 -4.95 -13.67 -19.62
C ASP A 307 -4.27 -14.84 -18.89
N TYR A 308 -3.77 -14.58 -17.67
CA TYR A 308 -3.21 -15.65 -16.84
C TYR A 308 -4.28 -16.71 -16.50
N THR A 309 -5.46 -16.28 -16.06
CA THR A 309 -6.57 -17.18 -15.73
C THR A 309 -6.98 -18.05 -16.93
N THR A 310 -7.00 -17.49 -18.14
CA THR A 310 -7.34 -18.28 -19.36
C THR A 310 -6.29 -19.35 -19.68
N LYS A 311 -5.03 -19.14 -19.30
CA LYS A 311 -3.93 -20.10 -19.45
C LYS A 311 -3.88 -21.14 -18.32
N HIS A 312 -4.39 -20.78 -17.13
CA HIS A 312 -4.40 -21.63 -15.93
C HIS A 312 -5.81 -21.72 -15.32
N PRO A 313 -6.84 -22.21 -16.08
CA PRO A 313 -8.25 -22.00 -15.72
C PRO A 313 -8.70 -22.77 -14.48
N PHE A 314 -8.10 -23.91 -14.14
CA PHE A 314 -8.58 -24.76 -13.05
C PHE A 314 -7.91 -24.48 -11.70
N LEU A 315 -6.61 -24.31 -11.69
CA LEU A 315 -5.81 -24.24 -10.46
C LEU A 315 -5.32 -22.82 -10.13
N GLY A 316 -5.06 -21.99 -11.16
CA GLY A 316 -4.46 -20.67 -10.96
C GLY A 316 -2.99 -20.73 -10.50
N ALA A 317 -2.55 -19.69 -9.79
CA ALA A 317 -1.18 -19.55 -9.29
C ALA A 317 -0.96 -20.18 -7.90
N GLY A 318 -2.03 -20.58 -7.22
CA GLY A 318 -2.07 -20.83 -5.79
C GLY A 318 -2.49 -19.57 -5.02
N TYR A 319 -3.20 -19.74 -3.91
CA TYR A 319 -3.79 -18.63 -3.16
C TYR A 319 -2.74 -17.60 -2.72
N GLY A 320 -2.95 -16.34 -3.07
CA GLY A 320 -2.05 -15.22 -2.78
C GLY A 320 -0.80 -15.15 -3.65
N ASN A 321 -0.68 -15.97 -4.71
CA ASN A 321 0.50 -16.01 -5.58
C ASN A 321 0.35 -15.20 -6.89
N TRP A 322 -0.79 -14.56 -7.13
CA TRP A 322 -0.94 -13.66 -8.25
C TRP A 322 0.17 -12.59 -8.29
N LYS A 323 0.60 -12.05 -7.14
CA LYS A 323 1.69 -11.10 -7.04
C LYS A 323 3.03 -11.58 -7.62
N LEU A 324 3.24 -12.88 -7.70
CA LEU A 324 4.40 -13.49 -8.37
C LEU A 324 4.09 -13.77 -9.84
N ALA A 325 2.92 -14.35 -10.13
CA ALA A 325 2.48 -14.67 -11.47
C ALA A 325 2.29 -13.42 -12.35
N SER A 326 2.03 -12.25 -11.77
CA SER A 326 1.87 -10.97 -12.48
C SER A 326 3.18 -10.43 -13.05
N ILE A 327 4.32 -10.74 -12.45
CA ILE A 327 5.62 -10.16 -12.78
C ILE A 327 5.95 -10.22 -14.28
N PRO A 328 5.78 -11.36 -14.99
CA PRO A 328 6.03 -11.42 -16.44
C PRO A 328 5.19 -10.46 -17.29
N TYR A 329 4.01 -10.06 -16.81
CA TYR A 329 3.10 -9.14 -17.51
C TYR A 329 3.46 -7.67 -17.29
N GLU A 330 4.26 -7.36 -16.29
CA GLU A 330 4.49 -5.99 -15.83
C GLU A 330 5.74 -5.33 -16.42
N LYS A 331 6.47 -6.05 -17.27
CA LYS A 331 7.72 -5.60 -17.91
C LYS A 331 7.63 -4.23 -18.58
N GLU A 332 6.46 -3.86 -19.08
CA GLU A 332 6.28 -2.68 -19.92
C GLU A 332 5.92 -1.42 -19.12
N TYR A 333 5.38 -1.54 -17.90
CA TYR A 333 4.78 -0.39 -17.21
C TYR A 333 5.12 -0.23 -15.74
N THR A 334 5.86 -1.16 -15.13
CA THR A 334 6.33 -1.01 -13.74
C THR A 334 7.73 -0.45 -13.68
N ASN A 335 8.02 0.29 -12.62
CA ASN A 335 9.35 0.86 -12.39
C ASN A 335 10.22 -0.12 -11.60
N ASP A 336 11.45 -0.32 -12.05
CA ASP A 336 12.51 -1.08 -11.39
C ASP A 336 12.01 -2.29 -10.55
N LEU A 337 12.24 -2.31 -9.23
CA LEU A 337 11.82 -3.40 -8.33
C LEU A 337 10.40 -3.24 -7.77
N PHE A 338 9.63 -2.24 -8.21
CA PHE A 338 8.26 -2.06 -7.78
C PHE A 338 7.32 -2.95 -8.59
N VAL A 339 6.71 -3.91 -7.93
CA VAL A 339 5.73 -4.84 -8.50
C VAL A 339 4.38 -4.57 -7.83
N PRO A 340 3.30 -4.29 -8.58
CA PRO A 340 1.95 -4.24 -8.02
C PRO A 340 1.56 -5.59 -7.45
N TYR A 341 1.22 -5.67 -6.16
CA TYR A 341 0.84 -6.94 -5.53
C TYR A 341 -0.52 -7.45 -5.95
N HIS A 342 -1.41 -6.54 -6.36
CA HIS A 342 -2.80 -6.80 -6.63
C HIS A 342 -3.20 -6.29 -8.00
N CYS A 343 -4.13 -6.98 -8.64
CA CYS A 343 -4.74 -6.47 -9.86
C CYS A 343 -5.78 -5.36 -9.58
N HIS A 344 -5.98 -4.97 -8.31
CA HIS A 344 -7.01 -4.02 -7.88
C HIS A 344 -8.44 -4.44 -8.24
N ASN A 345 -8.73 -5.72 -8.14
CA ASN A 345 -10.05 -6.33 -8.26
C ASN A 345 -9.99 -7.73 -7.63
N ASP A 346 -10.51 -7.88 -6.41
CA ASP A 346 -10.45 -9.16 -5.68
C ASP A 346 -11.15 -10.30 -6.43
N TYR A 347 -12.18 -10.02 -7.23
CA TYR A 347 -12.87 -11.06 -8.00
C TYR A 347 -11.96 -11.63 -9.08
N ILE A 348 -11.34 -10.78 -9.90
CA ILE A 348 -10.41 -11.20 -10.96
C ILE A 348 -9.19 -11.88 -10.35
N GLU A 349 -8.69 -11.35 -9.22
CA GLU A 349 -7.52 -11.90 -8.53
C GLU A 349 -7.78 -13.29 -7.97
N MET A 350 -8.97 -13.55 -7.40
CA MET A 350 -9.36 -14.88 -6.95
C MET A 350 -9.44 -15.91 -8.09
N PHE A 351 -9.82 -15.49 -9.31
CA PHE A 351 -9.73 -16.37 -10.50
C PHE A 351 -8.27 -16.63 -10.88
N ALA A 352 -7.38 -15.64 -10.78
CA ALA A 352 -5.96 -15.81 -11.09
C ALA A 352 -5.25 -16.69 -10.05
N ASP A 353 -5.60 -16.56 -8.77
CA ASP A 353 -5.01 -17.34 -7.68
C ASP A 353 -5.52 -18.78 -7.61
N LEU A 354 -6.84 -18.97 -7.65
CA LEU A 354 -7.51 -20.24 -7.34
C LEU A 354 -8.25 -20.87 -8.52
N GLY A 355 -8.07 -20.33 -9.71
CA GLY A 355 -8.76 -20.76 -10.91
C GLY A 355 -10.28 -20.50 -10.84
N ILE A 356 -11.01 -21.08 -11.78
CA ILE A 356 -12.47 -20.90 -11.92
C ILE A 356 -13.24 -21.41 -10.69
N ILE A 357 -12.76 -22.47 -10.05
CA ILE A 357 -13.40 -23.07 -8.88
C ILE A 357 -13.36 -22.09 -7.70
N GLY A 358 -12.19 -21.55 -7.37
CA GLY A 358 -12.04 -20.58 -6.27
C GLY A 358 -12.72 -19.25 -6.57
N GLY A 359 -12.55 -18.72 -7.79
CA GLY A 359 -13.18 -17.47 -8.23
C GLY A 359 -14.71 -17.54 -8.17
N LEU A 360 -15.33 -18.61 -8.69
CA LEU A 360 -16.78 -18.82 -8.59
C LEU A 360 -17.24 -18.99 -7.14
N SER A 361 -16.47 -19.71 -6.31
CA SER A 361 -16.80 -19.89 -4.89
C SER A 361 -16.79 -18.55 -4.14
N PHE A 362 -15.81 -17.69 -4.40
CA PHE A 362 -15.74 -16.35 -3.82
C PHE A 362 -16.91 -15.48 -4.28
N ALA A 363 -17.23 -15.46 -5.58
CA ALA A 363 -18.38 -14.71 -6.10
C ALA A 363 -19.70 -15.22 -5.53
N ALA A 364 -19.85 -16.55 -5.35
CA ALA A 364 -21.04 -17.18 -4.79
C ALA A 364 -21.32 -16.72 -3.34
N LEU A 365 -20.32 -16.32 -2.56
CA LEU A 365 -20.55 -15.77 -1.21
C LEU A 365 -21.43 -14.53 -1.27
N PHE A 366 -21.17 -13.59 -2.16
CA PHE A 366 -21.96 -12.36 -2.31
C PHE A 366 -23.34 -12.63 -2.87
N VAL A 367 -23.44 -13.53 -3.85
CA VAL A 367 -24.73 -13.97 -4.43
C VAL A 367 -25.62 -14.59 -3.35
N LEU A 368 -25.06 -15.45 -2.50
CA LEU A 368 -25.80 -16.10 -1.41
C LEU A 368 -26.30 -15.08 -0.37
N LEU A 369 -25.52 -14.06 -0.03
CA LEU A 369 -25.95 -13.00 0.88
C LEU A 369 -27.11 -12.20 0.28
N GLY A 370 -27.02 -11.87 -1.02
CA GLY A 370 -28.12 -11.20 -1.74
C GLY A 370 -29.39 -12.04 -1.81
N ILE A 371 -29.29 -13.32 -2.22
CA ILE A 371 -30.43 -14.25 -2.29
C ILE A 371 -31.05 -14.44 -0.91
N THR A 372 -30.23 -14.60 0.13
CA THR A 372 -30.70 -14.80 1.50
C THR A 372 -31.48 -13.58 1.98
N THR A 373 -30.99 -12.37 1.74
CA THR A 373 -31.68 -11.14 2.08
C THR A 373 -33.00 -11.03 1.34
N PHE A 374 -33.00 -11.28 0.04
CA PHE A 374 -34.21 -11.22 -0.79
C PHE A 374 -35.29 -12.23 -0.33
N GLN A 375 -34.89 -13.47 -0.08
CA GLN A 375 -35.82 -14.51 0.43
C GLN A 375 -36.40 -14.14 1.80
N PHE A 376 -35.58 -13.57 2.69
CA PHE A 376 -36.05 -13.09 4.00
C PHE A 376 -37.04 -11.92 3.84
N TRP A 377 -36.76 -10.98 2.95
CA TRP A 377 -37.62 -9.85 2.64
C TRP A 377 -39.00 -10.25 2.20
N LEU A 378 -39.11 -11.28 1.34
CA LEU A 378 -40.38 -11.80 0.86
C LEU A 378 -41.20 -12.50 1.96
N LYS A 379 -40.52 -13.17 2.89
CA LYS A 379 -41.16 -13.99 3.94
C LYS A 379 -41.50 -13.23 5.21
N SER A 380 -40.68 -12.26 5.58
CA SER A 380 -40.84 -11.50 6.80
C SER A 380 -42.01 -10.50 6.70
N LYS A 381 -42.81 -10.43 7.77
CA LYS A 381 -43.84 -9.40 7.93
C LYS A 381 -43.36 -8.23 8.82
N ASP A 382 -42.21 -8.38 9.46
CA ASP A 382 -41.65 -7.37 10.39
C ASP A 382 -40.78 -6.39 9.62
N ASP A 383 -41.19 -5.15 9.53
CA ASP A 383 -40.48 -4.10 8.77
C ASP A 383 -39.17 -3.69 9.44
N GLN A 384 -39.05 -3.82 10.77
CA GLN A 384 -37.82 -3.54 11.50
C GLN A 384 -36.77 -4.59 11.18
N HIS A 385 -37.15 -5.87 11.15
CA HIS A 385 -36.25 -6.98 10.74
C HIS A 385 -35.79 -6.82 9.29
N LYS A 386 -36.72 -6.40 8.39
CA LYS A 386 -36.36 -6.09 7.00
C LYS A 386 -35.35 -4.95 6.90
N PHE A 387 -35.54 -3.91 7.70
CA PHE A 387 -34.59 -2.79 7.69
C PHE A 387 -33.22 -3.18 8.17
N ILE A 388 -33.12 -3.96 9.25
CA ILE A 388 -31.86 -4.45 9.80
C ILE A 388 -31.09 -5.29 8.77
N ILE A 389 -31.76 -6.27 8.12
CA ILE A 389 -31.09 -7.10 7.12
C ILE A 389 -30.66 -6.27 5.89
N SER A 390 -31.45 -5.24 5.53
CA SER A 390 -31.08 -4.33 4.45
C SER A 390 -29.85 -3.49 4.79
N VAL A 391 -29.72 -3.02 6.02
CA VAL A 391 -28.53 -2.26 6.48
C VAL A 391 -27.28 -3.14 6.45
N ALA A 392 -27.38 -4.39 6.91
CA ALA A 392 -26.26 -5.33 6.82
C ALA A 392 -25.84 -5.60 5.35
N LEU A 393 -26.85 -5.76 4.45
CA LEU A 393 -26.58 -5.94 3.01
C LEU A 393 -25.96 -4.67 2.39
N MET A 394 -26.37 -3.48 2.80
CA MET A 394 -25.75 -2.22 2.34
C MET A 394 -24.27 -2.14 2.69
N ALA A 395 -23.88 -2.55 3.91
CA ALA A 395 -22.47 -2.61 4.29
C ALA A 395 -21.69 -3.61 3.42
N ILE A 396 -22.29 -4.78 3.16
CA ILE A 396 -21.71 -5.78 2.24
C ILE A 396 -21.61 -5.23 0.81
N ALA A 397 -22.58 -4.46 0.34
CA ALA A 397 -22.53 -3.82 -0.97
C ALA A 397 -21.43 -2.76 -1.07
N CYS A 398 -21.17 -1.99 0.01
CA CYS A 398 -20.02 -1.10 0.07
C CYS A 398 -18.69 -1.87 -0.04
N TYR A 399 -18.57 -3.01 0.66
CA TYR A 399 -17.42 -3.91 0.51
C TYR A 399 -17.31 -4.47 -0.92
N PHE A 400 -18.44 -4.91 -1.50
CA PHE A 400 -18.49 -5.46 -2.87
C PHE A 400 -17.96 -4.47 -3.90
N VAL A 401 -18.35 -3.19 -3.82
CA VAL A 401 -17.85 -2.13 -4.71
C VAL A 401 -16.35 -1.90 -4.48
N ASP A 402 -15.90 -1.90 -3.23
CA ASP A 402 -14.47 -1.73 -2.95
C ASP A 402 -13.64 -2.90 -3.49
N ALA A 403 -14.10 -4.13 -3.34
CA ALA A 403 -13.47 -5.33 -3.87
C ALA A 403 -13.37 -5.34 -5.41
N PHE A 404 -14.27 -4.61 -6.09
CA PHE A 404 -14.22 -4.46 -7.55
C PHE A 404 -13.13 -3.47 -8.01
N PHE A 405 -12.76 -2.49 -7.19
CA PHE A 405 -11.80 -1.44 -7.56
C PHE A 405 -10.51 -1.46 -6.76
N ASN A 406 -10.43 -2.21 -5.68
CA ASN A 406 -9.28 -2.29 -4.78
C ASN A 406 -9.02 -3.75 -4.37
N PHE A 407 -8.45 -3.95 -3.17
CA PHE A 407 -8.07 -5.27 -2.62
C PHE A 407 -8.40 -5.36 -1.11
N PRO A 408 -9.68 -5.22 -0.71
CA PRO A 408 -10.06 -5.30 0.70
C PRO A 408 -9.87 -6.69 1.32
N ALA A 409 -9.70 -7.74 0.52
CA ALA A 409 -9.46 -9.10 1.01
C ALA A 409 -8.16 -9.21 1.85
N GLU A 410 -7.17 -8.38 1.60
CA GLU A 410 -5.94 -8.32 2.41
C GLU A 410 -6.05 -7.43 3.66
N ARG A 411 -7.03 -6.53 3.72
CA ARG A 411 -7.09 -5.48 4.73
C ARG A 411 -7.91 -5.90 5.93
N THR A 412 -7.26 -6.03 7.08
CA THR A 412 -7.84 -6.54 8.32
C THR A 412 -9.10 -5.76 8.74
N SER A 413 -9.07 -4.43 8.67
CA SER A 413 -10.21 -3.57 8.99
C SER A 413 -11.43 -3.85 8.10
N MET A 414 -11.20 -4.05 6.79
CA MET A 414 -12.26 -4.34 5.82
C MET A 414 -12.81 -5.75 6.00
N GLN A 415 -11.95 -6.74 6.24
CA GLN A 415 -12.33 -8.12 6.49
C GLN A 415 -13.15 -8.27 7.78
N THR A 416 -12.76 -7.54 8.82
CA THR A 416 -13.53 -7.50 10.08
C THR A 416 -14.93 -6.94 9.85
N MET A 417 -15.05 -5.84 9.11
CA MET A 417 -16.35 -5.24 8.80
C MET A 417 -17.20 -6.13 7.90
N PHE A 418 -16.60 -6.82 6.92
CA PHE A 418 -17.28 -7.80 6.07
C PHE A 418 -17.85 -8.96 6.89
N ALA A 419 -17.02 -9.60 7.71
CA ALA A 419 -17.41 -10.74 8.53
C ALA A 419 -18.48 -10.37 9.58
N LEU A 420 -18.34 -9.19 10.21
CA LEU A 420 -19.34 -8.64 11.14
C LEU A 420 -20.69 -8.38 10.43
N SER A 421 -20.66 -7.75 9.24
CA SER A 421 -21.86 -7.47 8.46
C SER A 421 -22.56 -8.75 8.01
N ALA A 422 -21.79 -9.75 7.58
CA ALA A 422 -22.33 -11.07 7.21
C ALA A 422 -22.97 -11.78 8.42
N ALA A 423 -22.33 -11.77 9.59
CA ALA A 423 -22.89 -12.36 10.81
C ALA A 423 -24.19 -11.68 11.24
N LEU A 424 -24.25 -10.34 11.15
CA LEU A 424 -25.45 -9.56 11.46
C LEU A 424 -26.60 -9.80 10.45
N LEU A 425 -26.27 -10.06 9.19
CA LEU A 425 -27.27 -10.39 8.15
C LEU A 425 -28.03 -11.67 8.49
N PHE A 426 -27.37 -12.68 9.06
CA PHE A 426 -28.03 -13.93 9.43
C PHE A 426 -28.82 -13.86 10.76
N LEU A 427 -28.62 -12.86 11.58
CA LEU A 427 -29.26 -12.73 12.88
C LEU A 427 -30.83 -12.77 12.82
N PRO A 428 -31.52 -12.01 11.94
CA PRO A 428 -32.98 -12.12 11.81
C PRO A 428 -33.46 -13.51 11.39
N ILE A 429 -32.66 -14.22 10.61
CA ILE A 429 -32.99 -15.55 10.07
C ILE A 429 -33.00 -16.59 11.19
N TYR A 430 -32.09 -16.50 12.17
CA TYR A 430 -32.04 -17.38 13.31
C TYR A 430 -33.27 -17.24 14.25
N LEU A 431 -33.92 -16.06 14.24
CA LEU A 431 -35.11 -15.80 15.06
C LEU A 431 -36.39 -16.38 14.42
N THR A 432 -36.47 -16.47 13.09
CA THR A 432 -37.63 -16.96 12.35
C THR A 432 -37.61 -18.47 12.08
N GLY A 433 -36.46 -19.12 12.30
CA GLY A 433 -36.31 -20.55 12.09
C GLY A 433 -37.12 -21.35 13.11
N THR A 434 -37.88 -22.34 12.63
CA THR A 434 -38.63 -23.29 13.47
C THR A 434 -37.71 -23.98 14.48
N ASN A 435 -38.19 -24.09 15.72
CA ASN A 435 -37.55 -24.88 16.77
C ASN A 435 -37.30 -26.33 16.29
N THR A 436 -36.16 -26.60 15.72
CA THR A 436 -35.68 -27.96 15.67
C THR A 436 -35.32 -28.33 17.10
N SER A 437 -36.24 -28.99 17.78
CA SER A 437 -35.99 -29.63 19.04
C SER A 437 -34.91 -30.71 18.77
N SER A 438 -33.67 -30.33 19.03
CA SER A 438 -32.59 -31.30 19.10
C SER A 438 -32.86 -32.19 20.29
N GLN A 439 -33.33 -33.42 20.04
CA GLN A 439 -33.33 -34.45 21.08
C GLN A 439 -31.90 -34.52 21.66
N ASN A 440 -31.83 -34.44 22.99
CA ASN A 440 -30.61 -34.61 23.78
C ASN A 440 -29.97 -35.98 23.44
N LYS A 441 -29.12 -36.02 22.42
CA LYS A 441 -28.08 -37.05 22.34
C LYS A 441 -26.89 -36.51 23.11
N ASP A 442 -26.45 -37.26 24.09
CA ASP A 442 -25.25 -36.95 24.87
C ASP A 442 -24.11 -36.58 23.92
N PHE A 443 -23.75 -35.31 23.97
CA PHE A 443 -22.68 -34.79 23.11
C PHE A 443 -21.36 -35.14 23.75
N LYS A 444 -20.76 -36.27 23.33
CA LYS A 444 -19.36 -36.56 23.64
C LYS A 444 -18.50 -35.49 22.96
N PHE A 445 -17.53 -34.95 23.69
CA PHE A 445 -16.53 -34.03 23.18
C PHE A 445 -15.95 -34.63 21.91
N SER A 446 -16.29 -34.04 20.76
CA SER A 446 -15.81 -34.53 19.47
C SER A 446 -14.39 -34.07 19.28
N ILE A 447 -13.48 -34.98 18.99
CA ILE A 447 -12.10 -34.70 18.55
C ILE A 447 -12.08 -33.72 17.36
N LEU A 448 -13.13 -33.69 16.55
CA LEU A 448 -13.31 -32.74 15.44
C LEU A 448 -13.35 -31.27 15.90
N LEU A 449 -13.74 -30.97 17.14
CA LEU A 449 -13.74 -29.60 17.67
C LEU A 449 -12.32 -29.11 18.03
N LEU A 450 -11.33 -30.00 18.13
CA LEU A 450 -9.94 -29.61 18.30
C LEU A 450 -9.32 -29.08 16.99
N ILE A 451 -9.85 -29.46 15.83
CA ILE A 451 -9.31 -29.05 14.53
C ILE A 451 -9.30 -27.51 14.38
N PRO A 452 -10.43 -26.79 14.57
CA PRO A 452 -10.41 -25.31 14.52
C PRO A 452 -9.46 -24.69 15.53
N LEU A 453 -9.31 -25.30 16.71
CA LEU A 453 -8.38 -24.78 17.75
C LEU A 453 -6.92 -24.97 17.35
N LEU A 454 -6.56 -26.09 16.75
CA LEU A 454 -5.21 -26.31 16.22
C LEU A 454 -4.92 -25.41 15.03
N LEU A 455 -5.90 -25.20 14.14
CA LEU A 455 -5.77 -24.30 13.01
C LEU A 455 -5.52 -22.87 13.45
N ILE A 456 -6.25 -22.35 14.45
CA ILE A 456 -6.05 -20.97 14.90
C ILE A 456 -4.69 -20.78 15.62
N VAL A 457 -4.18 -21.80 16.32
CA VAL A 457 -2.83 -21.75 16.88
C VAL A 457 -1.78 -21.64 15.76
N GLY A 458 -1.95 -22.40 14.68
CA GLY A 458 -1.12 -22.28 13.47
C GLY A 458 -1.22 -20.89 12.82
N VAL A 459 -2.42 -20.33 12.75
CA VAL A 459 -2.66 -18.96 12.25
C VAL A 459 -1.94 -17.91 13.11
N ILE A 460 -2.03 -18.02 14.43
CA ILE A 460 -1.32 -17.12 15.36
C ILE A 460 0.19 -17.23 15.13
N TYR A 461 0.73 -18.43 15.00
CA TYR A 461 2.14 -18.64 14.73
C TYR A 461 2.58 -17.97 13.44
N VAL A 462 1.86 -18.16 12.33
CA VAL A 462 2.17 -17.54 11.03
C VAL A 462 2.08 -16.02 11.12
N ASN A 463 1.04 -15.48 11.75
CA ASN A 463 0.87 -14.03 11.91
C ASN A 463 1.93 -13.41 12.83
N TYR A 464 2.36 -14.11 13.87
CA TYR A 464 3.45 -13.67 14.75
C TYR A 464 4.79 -13.63 14.00
N GLN A 465 5.10 -14.66 13.24
CA GLN A 465 6.30 -14.71 12.39
C GLN A 465 6.29 -13.58 11.35
N THR A 466 5.14 -13.38 10.67
CA THR A 466 4.96 -12.29 9.70
C THR A 466 5.18 -10.93 10.36
N PHE A 467 4.59 -10.69 11.53
CA PHE A 467 4.78 -9.45 12.27
C PHE A 467 6.25 -9.21 12.66
N THR A 468 6.94 -10.24 13.14
CA THR A 468 8.37 -10.17 13.49
C THR A 468 9.22 -9.86 12.26
N SER A 469 8.97 -10.55 11.15
CA SER A 469 9.65 -10.29 9.88
C SER A 469 9.48 -8.84 9.40
N LEU A 470 8.25 -8.30 9.50
CA LEU A 470 7.96 -6.92 9.09
C LEU A 470 8.73 -5.86 9.90
N LYS A 471 9.08 -6.14 11.16
CA LYS A 471 9.94 -5.25 11.96
C LYS A 471 11.34 -5.15 11.38
N VAL A 472 11.92 -6.28 11.00
CA VAL A 472 13.25 -6.33 10.39
C VAL A 472 13.21 -5.74 8.98
N GLN A 473 12.19 -6.09 8.19
CA GLN A 473 12.01 -5.57 6.83
C GLN A 473 11.98 -4.05 6.77
N LYS A 474 11.43 -3.36 7.77
CA LYS A 474 11.39 -1.89 7.80
C LYS A 474 12.77 -1.27 7.62
N TYR A 475 13.76 -1.82 8.28
CA TYR A 475 15.14 -1.33 8.21
C TYR A 475 15.85 -1.83 6.94
N VAL A 476 15.81 -3.12 6.68
CA VAL A 476 16.49 -3.74 5.53
C VAL A 476 15.97 -3.21 4.19
N MET A 477 14.65 -2.98 4.07
CA MET A 477 14.06 -2.41 2.86
C MET A 477 14.32 -0.90 2.74
N GLY A 478 14.57 -0.20 3.84
CA GLY A 478 15.04 1.19 3.82
C GLY A 478 16.40 1.36 3.14
N GLU A 479 17.24 0.31 3.18
CA GLU A 479 18.57 0.27 2.57
C GLU A 479 18.60 -0.41 1.18
N ILE A 480 17.43 -0.71 0.58
CA ILE A 480 17.37 -1.54 -0.64
C ILE A 480 18.08 -0.92 -1.85
N ASN A 481 18.07 0.40 -1.96
CA ASN A 481 18.68 1.15 -3.06
C ASN A 481 20.08 1.70 -2.72
N GLU A 482 20.61 1.36 -1.56
CA GLU A 482 21.91 1.79 -1.06
C GLU A 482 22.76 0.58 -0.66
N ASP A 483 24.04 0.81 -0.38
CA ASP A 483 24.85 -0.23 0.23
C ASP A 483 24.32 -0.52 1.65
N PRO A 484 24.26 -1.81 2.05
CA PRO A 484 23.78 -2.19 3.38
C PRO A 484 24.62 -1.53 4.50
N LYS A 485 23.96 -0.88 5.47
CA LYS A 485 24.61 -0.12 6.56
C LYS A 485 24.55 -0.86 7.90
N MET A 486 23.48 -1.62 8.15
CA MET A 486 23.33 -2.40 9.37
C MET A 486 24.44 -3.44 9.51
N ALA A 487 24.83 -3.79 10.73
CA ALA A 487 25.78 -4.87 10.96
C ALA A 487 25.20 -6.22 10.51
N LEU A 488 26.06 -7.10 9.97
CA LEU A 488 25.63 -8.44 9.54
C LEU A 488 25.02 -9.23 10.71
N GLU A 489 25.60 -9.11 11.90
CA GLU A 489 25.14 -9.77 13.12
C GLU A 489 23.69 -9.40 13.50
N ASP A 490 23.26 -8.17 13.18
CA ASP A 490 21.90 -7.69 13.45
C ASP A 490 20.87 -8.19 12.43
N VAL A 491 21.30 -8.78 11.31
CA VAL A 491 20.42 -9.15 10.20
C VAL A 491 20.43 -10.65 9.92
N LYS A 492 21.56 -11.34 10.08
CA LYS A 492 21.74 -12.73 9.65
C LYS A 492 20.70 -13.71 10.22
N ASP A 493 20.34 -13.55 11.51
CA ASP A 493 19.42 -14.42 12.25
C ASP A 493 18.14 -13.69 12.67
N ALA A 494 17.94 -12.45 12.20
CA ALA A 494 16.81 -11.62 12.62
C ALA A 494 15.49 -11.98 11.93
N PHE A 495 15.55 -12.60 10.75
CA PHE A 495 14.37 -12.99 10.02
C PHE A 495 13.87 -14.37 10.42
N PRO A 496 12.59 -14.52 10.74
CA PRO A 496 11.96 -15.83 10.88
C PRO A 496 11.83 -16.54 9.53
N GLU A 497 11.52 -17.84 9.55
CA GLU A 497 11.33 -18.65 8.34
C GLU A 497 10.07 -18.24 7.54
N ILE A 498 9.08 -17.63 8.19
CA ILE A 498 7.83 -17.17 7.61
C ILE A 498 7.64 -15.66 7.89
N PRO A 499 7.39 -14.85 6.86
CA PRO A 499 7.33 -15.14 5.43
C PRO A 499 8.73 -15.31 4.83
N ASN A 500 8.84 -15.89 3.63
CA ASN A 500 10.08 -15.97 2.87
C ASN A 500 10.23 -14.88 1.80
N LEU A 501 9.18 -14.05 1.65
CA LEU A 501 9.12 -12.88 0.77
C LEU A 501 9.06 -11.58 1.59
N SER A 502 9.71 -10.56 1.08
CA SER A 502 9.56 -9.18 1.59
C SER A 502 8.27 -8.53 1.09
N THR A 503 7.98 -7.34 1.64
CA THR A 503 6.90 -6.47 1.14
C THR A 503 7.09 -6.02 -0.32
N SER A 504 8.20 -6.33 -0.99
CA SER A 504 8.47 -6.05 -2.41
C SER A 504 8.65 -7.33 -3.22
N THR A 505 8.14 -8.46 -2.77
CA THR A 505 8.29 -9.79 -3.38
C THR A 505 9.73 -10.27 -3.55
N LEU A 506 10.70 -9.60 -2.92
CA LEU A 506 12.09 -10.03 -2.91
C LEU A 506 12.27 -11.21 -1.93
N PRO A 507 13.01 -12.26 -2.30
CA PRO A 507 13.35 -13.33 -1.37
C PRO A 507 14.13 -12.79 -0.16
N ILE A 508 13.66 -13.08 1.06
CA ILE A 508 14.29 -12.56 2.29
C ILE A 508 15.74 -13.02 2.40
N LYS A 509 16.05 -14.29 2.08
CA LYS A 509 17.43 -14.79 2.08
C LYS A 509 18.33 -14.02 1.09
N ALA A 510 17.79 -13.54 -0.03
CA ALA A 510 18.54 -12.70 -0.96
C ALA A 510 18.81 -11.30 -0.39
N LEU A 511 17.89 -10.75 0.40
CA LEU A 511 18.16 -9.50 1.13
C LEU A 511 19.28 -9.67 2.15
N VAL A 512 19.28 -10.76 2.91
CA VAL A 512 20.35 -11.10 3.88
C VAL A 512 21.69 -11.34 3.15
N ALA A 513 21.66 -12.00 1.99
CA ALA A 513 22.88 -12.26 1.18
C ALA A 513 23.63 -10.98 0.78
N ARG A 514 22.92 -9.82 0.66
CA ARG A 514 23.57 -8.53 0.39
C ARG A 514 24.55 -8.11 1.50
N TYR A 515 24.22 -8.40 2.75
CA TYR A 515 25.07 -8.07 3.91
C TYR A 515 26.30 -8.97 3.94
N TYR A 516 26.15 -10.27 3.67
CA TYR A 516 27.28 -11.20 3.48
C TYR A 516 28.19 -10.77 2.34
N LEU A 517 27.62 -10.32 1.22
CA LEU A 517 28.39 -9.84 0.07
C LEU A 517 29.19 -8.57 0.41
N ARG A 518 28.58 -7.61 1.12
CA ARG A 518 29.27 -6.40 1.61
C ARG A 518 30.51 -6.77 2.44
N ASP A 519 30.37 -7.77 3.30
CA ASP A 519 31.43 -8.22 4.22
C ASP A 519 32.36 -9.25 3.54
N LYS A 520 32.27 -9.40 2.21
CA LYS A 520 33.11 -10.29 1.36
C LYS A 520 32.97 -11.78 1.66
N MET A 521 31.91 -12.20 2.32
CA MET A 521 31.58 -13.59 2.62
C MET A 521 30.79 -14.21 1.46
N ASN A 522 31.45 -14.37 0.31
CA ASN A 522 30.80 -14.74 -0.95
C ASN A 522 30.19 -16.14 -0.94
N GLU A 523 30.74 -17.08 -0.18
CA GLU A 523 30.27 -18.47 -0.11
C GLU A 523 28.91 -18.54 0.59
N GLU A 524 28.78 -17.89 1.73
CA GLU A 524 27.52 -17.79 2.49
C GLU A 524 26.46 -17.02 1.70
N ALA A 525 26.84 -15.89 1.07
CA ALA A 525 25.93 -15.15 0.18
C ALA A 525 25.42 -16.07 -0.94
N MET A 526 26.30 -16.83 -1.60
CA MET A 526 25.92 -17.75 -2.68
C MET A 526 25.02 -18.87 -2.18
N ARG A 527 25.28 -19.43 -0.98
CA ARG A 527 24.44 -20.45 -0.37
C ARG A 527 23.01 -19.94 -0.16
N LEU A 528 22.83 -18.75 0.46
CA LEU A 528 21.52 -18.15 0.70
C LEU A 528 20.78 -17.85 -0.61
N LEU A 529 21.48 -17.39 -1.64
CA LEU A 529 20.89 -17.12 -2.95
C LEU A 529 20.39 -18.42 -3.59
N ASN A 530 21.18 -19.50 -3.55
CA ASN A 530 20.79 -20.79 -4.12
C ASN A 530 19.60 -21.41 -3.38
N GLU A 531 19.58 -21.31 -2.04
CA GLU A 531 18.45 -21.77 -1.21
C GLU A 531 17.15 -21.03 -1.53
N SER A 532 17.22 -19.78 -1.98
CA SER A 532 16.05 -18.94 -2.24
C SER A 532 15.69 -18.74 -3.72
N ASP A 533 16.36 -19.42 -4.65
CA ASP A 533 16.11 -19.27 -6.10
C ASP A 533 14.64 -19.58 -6.49
N HIS A 534 14.02 -20.53 -5.80
CA HIS A 534 12.63 -20.95 -6.06
C HIS A 534 11.57 -20.04 -5.44
N VAL A 535 11.97 -19.14 -4.52
CA VAL A 535 11.02 -18.32 -3.74
C VAL A 535 10.28 -17.31 -4.62
N ASN A 536 10.99 -16.65 -5.55
CA ASN A 536 10.39 -15.82 -6.59
C ASN A 536 11.10 -16.08 -7.93
N PRO A 537 10.59 -17.03 -8.73
CA PRO A 537 11.27 -17.45 -9.96
C PRO A 537 11.17 -16.42 -11.10
N TYR A 538 10.34 -15.39 -10.97
CA TYR A 538 10.05 -14.45 -12.05
C TYR A 538 10.82 -13.13 -11.96
N LEU A 539 11.28 -12.72 -10.77
CA LEU A 539 11.95 -11.43 -10.59
C LEU A 539 13.46 -11.50 -10.89
N HIS A 540 14.08 -12.68 -10.78
CA HIS A 540 15.52 -12.92 -10.99
C HIS A 540 16.42 -12.02 -10.14
N TYR A 541 15.97 -11.63 -8.94
CA TYR A 541 16.75 -10.79 -8.03
C TYR A 541 18.01 -11.52 -7.51
N ASN A 542 17.89 -12.83 -7.26
CA ASN A 542 19.04 -13.64 -6.89
C ASN A 542 20.10 -13.66 -8.00
N ASP A 543 19.70 -13.80 -9.27
CA ASP A 543 20.60 -13.76 -10.42
C ASP A 543 21.29 -12.40 -10.54
N PHE A 544 20.58 -11.30 -10.24
CA PHE A 544 21.17 -9.97 -10.19
C PHE A 544 22.30 -9.87 -9.14
N ILE A 545 22.10 -10.43 -7.92
CA ILE A 545 23.14 -10.43 -6.88
C ILE A 545 24.28 -11.39 -7.25
N LYS A 546 23.99 -12.59 -7.80
CA LYS A 546 25.01 -13.53 -8.30
C LYS A 546 25.92 -12.89 -9.34
N THR A 547 25.39 -12.00 -10.18
CA THR A 547 26.19 -11.23 -11.15
C THR A 547 27.29 -10.42 -10.45
N ALA A 548 26.97 -9.76 -9.33
CA ALA A 548 27.96 -8.99 -8.57
C ALA A 548 29.04 -9.90 -7.94
N ILE A 549 28.64 -11.05 -7.38
CA ILE A 549 29.57 -12.01 -6.77
C ILE A 549 30.56 -12.52 -7.82
N PHE A 550 30.11 -13.01 -8.96
CA PHE A 550 30.99 -13.54 -10.01
C PHE A 550 31.86 -12.45 -10.65
N SER A 551 31.31 -11.23 -10.75
CA SER A 551 32.09 -10.07 -11.22
C SER A 551 33.28 -9.78 -10.30
N THR A 552 33.10 -9.78 -8.98
CA THR A 552 34.18 -9.54 -8.01
C THR A 552 35.24 -10.68 -8.01
N GLN A 553 34.83 -11.89 -8.41
CA GLN A 553 35.72 -13.04 -8.57
C GLN A 553 36.44 -13.08 -9.92
N GLY A 554 36.17 -12.15 -10.86
CA GLY A 554 36.72 -12.16 -12.21
C GLY A 554 36.16 -13.27 -13.12
N LYS A 555 35.08 -13.96 -12.71
CA LYS A 555 34.43 -15.04 -13.47
C LYS A 555 33.44 -14.47 -14.48
N PHE A 556 33.94 -13.86 -15.54
CA PHE A 556 33.11 -13.07 -16.46
C PHE A 556 32.11 -13.88 -17.27
N ASP A 557 32.38 -15.16 -17.58
CA ASP A 557 31.40 -16.06 -18.22
C ASP A 557 30.13 -16.23 -17.33
N SER A 558 30.32 -16.50 -16.04
CA SER A 558 29.22 -16.61 -15.07
C SER A 558 28.52 -15.25 -14.86
N THR A 559 29.30 -14.16 -14.78
CA THR A 559 28.77 -12.80 -14.71
C THR A 559 27.83 -12.53 -15.89
N PHE A 560 28.25 -12.86 -17.10
CA PHE A 560 27.47 -12.68 -18.32
C PHE A 560 26.20 -13.56 -18.32
N TYR A 561 26.31 -14.81 -17.94
CA TYR A 561 25.18 -15.74 -17.86
C TYR A 561 24.06 -15.19 -16.93
N TYR A 562 24.42 -14.80 -15.70
CA TYR A 562 23.45 -14.33 -14.72
C TYR A 562 22.93 -12.92 -15.06
N ALA A 563 23.77 -12.02 -15.56
CA ALA A 563 23.34 -10.70 -16.03
C ALA A 563 22.33 -10.81 -17.17
N LYS A 564 22.57 -11.70 -18.12
CA LYS A 564 21.69 -11.97 -19.27
C LYS A 564 20.33 -12.50 -18.82
N LYS A 565 20.35 -13.47 -17.89
CA LYS A 565 19.14 -14.08 -17.33
C LYS A 565 18.29 -13.05 -16.58
N ALA A 566 18.89 -12.21 -15.74
CA ALA A 566 18.18 -11.16 -15.01
C ALA A 566 17.63 -10.09 -15.95
N PHE A 567 18.46 -9.53 -16.85
CA PHE A 567 18.10 -8.40 -17.68
C PHE A 567 16.98 -8.72 -18.68
N TYR A 568 17.05 -9.82 -19.42
CA TYR A 568 15.99 -10.11 -20.42
C TYR A 568 14.67 -10.50 -19.79
N ASN A 569 14.68 -10.91 -18.51
CA ASN A 569 13.46 -11.13 -17.77
C ASN A 569 12.83 -9.79 -17.31
N TRP A 570 13.65 -8.82 -16.90
CA TRP A 570 13.19 -7.51 -16.42
C TRP A 570 13.90 -6.35 -17.14
N PRO A 571 13.69 -6.16 -18.45
CA PRO A 571 14.50 -5.28 -19.30
C PRO A 571 14.32 -3.78 -18.99
N ARG A 572 13.36 -3.40 -18.16
CA ARG A 572 13.13 -2.02 -17.72
C ARG A 572 14.01 -1.62 -16.53
N ALA A 573 14.53 -2.58 -15.77
CA ALA A 573 15.35 -2.33 -14.59
C ALA A 573 16.72 -1.78 -15.00
N THR A 574 17.03 -0.54 -14.63
CA THR A 574 18.29 0.13 -14.97
C THR A 574 19.49 -0.61 -14.37
N SER A 575 19.37 -1.11 -13.14
CA SER A 575 20.45 -1.87 -12.47
C SER A 575 20.77 -3.18 -13.20
N TYR A 576 19.76 -3.92 -13.65
CA TYR A 576 19.94 -5.14 -14.43
C TYR A 576 20.58 -4.86 -15.80
N TYR A 577 20.13 -3.78 -16.45
CA TYR A 577 20.70 -3.32 -17.70
C TYR A 577 22.18 -2.92 -17.57
N LYS A 578 22.54 -2.17 -16.51
CA LYS A 578 23.94 -1.80 -16.24
C LYS A 578 24.84 -3.04 -16.10
N ASN A 579 24.37 -4.04 -15.36
CA ASN A 579 25.09 -5.29 -15.21
C ASN A 579 25.25 -6.04 -16.55
N MET A 580 24.21 -6.01 -17.40
CA MET A 580 24.25 -6.65 -18.72
C MET A 580 25.25 -5.99 -19.65
N ILE A 581 25.28 -4.65 -19.72
CA ILE A 581 26.27 -3.92 -20.53
C ILE A 581 27.68 -4.15 -20.00
N PHE A 582 27.89 -4.08 -18.68
CA PHE A 582 29.17 -4.38 -18.06
C PHE A 582 29.65 -5.79 -18.41
N ALA A 583 28.79 -6.79 -18.26
CA ALA A 583 29.13 -8.18 -18.55
C ALA A 583 29.46 -8.39 -20.05
N SER A 584 28.67 -7.78 -20.95
CA SER A 584 28.93 -7.78 -22.38
C SER A 584 30.30 -7.16 -22.72
N ALA A 585 30.64 -6.06 -22.01
CA ALA A 585 31.94 -5.40 -22.19
C ALA A 585 33.10 -6.30 -21.77
N LYS A 586 33.00 -6.99 -20.63
CA LYS A 586 34.04 -7.96 -20.18
C LYS A 586 34.19 -9.15 -21.12
N MET A 587 33.09 -9.58 -21.75
CA MET A 587 33.11 -10.65 -22.78
C MET A 587 33.50 -10.14 -24.17
N LYS A 588 33.70 -8.83 -24.35
CA LYS A 588 33.96 -8.18 -25.64
C LYS A 588 32.85 -8.45 -26.67
N ASP A 589 31.62 -8.65 -26.24
CA ASP A 589 30.47 -8.97 -27.09
C ASP A 589 29.68 -7.71 -27.44
N THR A 590 30.08 -7.06 -28.54
CA THR A 590 29.41 -5.87 -29.09
C THR A 590 27.97 -6.18 -29.55
N ALA A 591 27.73 -7.37 -30.10
CA ALA A 591 26.42 -7.76 -30.60
C ALA A 591 25.40 -7.88 -29.47
N GLU A 592 25.78 -8.52 -28.36
CA GLU A 592 24.92 -8.64 -27.21
C GLU A 592 24.72 -7.29 -26.49
N ALA A 593 25.77 -6.45 -26.36
CA ALA A 593 25.65 -5.11 -25.81
C ALA A 593 24.65 -4.26 -26.62
N THR A 594 24.72 -4.32 -27.96
CA THR A 594 23.79 -3.62 -28.85
C THR A 594 22.37 -4.15 -28.73
N LYS A 595 22.20 -5.46 -28.63
CA LYS A 595 20.90 -6.11 -28.42
C LYS A 595 20.29 -5.69 -27.09
N ALA A 596 21.09 -5.69 -26.02
CA ALA A 596 20.67 -5.25 -24.70
C ALA A 596 20.22 -3.76 -24.70
N PHE A 597 20.99 -2.90 -25.32
CA PHE A 597 20.66 -1.48 -25.49
C PHE A 597 19.33 -1.30 -26.25
N LYS A 598 19.17 -1.93 -27.42
CA LYS A 598 17.90 -1.86 -28.19
C LYS A 598 16.72 -2.36 -27.39
N THR A 599 16.91 -3.40 -26.59
CA THR A 599 15.88 -3.95 -25.72
C THR A 599 15.53 -2.96 -24.59
N TYR A 600 16.53 -2.38 -23.93
CA TYR A 600 16.32 -1.44 -22.83
C TYR A 600 15.57 -0.19 -23.27
N ILE A 601 16.00 0.46 -24.39
CA ILE A 601 15.38 1.70 -24.87
C ILE A 601 13.94 1.50 -25.37
N LYS A 602 13.53 0.27 -25.71
CA LYS A 602 12.14 -0.05 -26.02
C LYS A 602 11.23 0.14 -24.80
N TYR A 603 11.72 -0.19 -23.60
CA TYR A 603 10.96 -0.14 -22.35
C TYR A 603 11.25 1.12 -21.53
N ARG A 604 12.48 1.64 -21.60
CA ARG A 604 12.94 2.81 -20.85
C ARG A 604 14.00 3.58 -21.61
N ASN A 605 13.57 4.52 -22.42
CA ASN A 605 14.48 5.35 -23.21
C ASN A 605 14.95 6.55 -22.37
N SER A 606 16.14 6.46 -21.78
CA SER A 606 16.73 7.47 -20.89
C SER A 606 18.17 7.82 -21.27
N GLY A 607 18.61 9.05 -20.96
CA GLY A 607 20.01 9.46 -21.15
C GLY A 607 20.99 8.57 -20.40
N GLU A 608 20.64 8.13 -19.19
CA GLU A 608 21.44 7.17 -18.42
C GLU A 608 21.67 5.85 -19.16
N GLY A 609 20.62 5.30 -19.79
CA GLY A 609 20.73 4.08 -20.58
C GLY A 609 21.63 4.22 -21.81
N TRP A 610 21.55 5.36 -22.50
CA TRP A 610 22.42 5.68 -23.62
C TRP A 610 23.88 5.83 -23.17
N ASN A 611 24.12 6.55 -22.10
CA ASN A 611 25.47 6.73 -21.55
C ASN A 611 26.11 5.38 -21.17
N GLN A 612 25.36 4.51 -20.52
CA GLN A 612 25.83 3.18 -20.12
C GLN A 612 26.24 2.34 -21.36
N TYR A 613 25.45 2.38 -22.43
CA TYR A 613 25.79 1.67 -23.68
C TYR A 613 27.06 2.23 -24.33
N ILE A 614 27.18 3.56 -24.42
CA ILE A 614 28.35 4.22 -24.98
C ILE A 614 29.59 3.85 -24.21
N LEU A 615 29.55 3.90 -22.87
CA LEU A 615 30.68 3.48 -22.03
C LEU A 615 31.02 2.00 -22.22
N GLY A 616 30.02 1.14 -22.36
CA GLY A 616 30.23 -0.28 -22.67
C GLY A 616 30.94 -0.49 -24.01
N LEU A 617 30.54 0.23 -25.07
CA LEU A 617 31.23 0.17 -26.39
C LEU A 617 32.67 0.66 -26.30
N ILE A 618 32.95 1.70 -25.52
CA ILE A 618 34.29 2.21 -25.30
C ILE A 618 35.17 1.14 -24.62
N GLU A 619 34.65 0.47 -23.62
CA GLU A 619 35.33 -0.60 -22.90
C GLU A 619 35.62 -1.81 -23.82
N ILE A 620 34.65 -2.21 -24.66
CA ILE A 620 34.79 -3.30 -25.62
C ILE A 620 35.93 -3.03 -26.61
N ASN A 621 35.93 -1.84 -27.21
CA ASN A 621 36.81 -1.48 -28.29
C ASN A 621 38.21 -0.97 -27.81
N GLN A 622 38.32 -0.62 -26.53
CA GLN A 622 39.53 -0.05 -25.89
C GLN A 622 40.03 1.26 -26.52
N THR A 623 39.37 1.73 -27.55
CA THR A 623 39.67 2.97 -28.28
C THR A 623 38.33 3.63 -28.68
N PRO A 624 38.28 4.97 -28.69
CA PRO A 624 37.11 5.70 -29.21
C PRO A 624 36.91 5.42 -30.70
N ILE A 625 35.75 4.95 -31.08
CA ILE A 625 35.37 4.67 -32.48
C ILE A 625 34.42 5.73 -33.03
N ALA A 626 34.35 5.89 -34.34
CA ALA A 626 33.47 6.86 -35.01
C ALA A 626 32.00 6.66 -34.62
N GLU A 627 31.57 5.42 -34.39
CA GLU A 627 30.22 5.07 -33.98
C GLU A 627 29.88 5.66 -32.60
N THR A 628 30.78 5.58 -31.60
CA THR A 628 30.56 6.17 -30.28
C THR A 628 30.47 7.68 -30.33
N ARG A 629 31.19 8.34 -31.23
CA ARG A 629 31.07 9.77 -31.46
C ARG A 629 29.69 10.16 -32.01
N ALA A 630 29.19 9.44 -33.01
CA ALA A 630 27.87 9.65 -33.59
C ALA A 630 26.75 9.39 -32.57
N LEU A 631 26.91 8.36 -31.71
CA LEU A 631 25.97 8.06 -30.63
C LEU A 631 25.94 9.18 -29.58
N LEU A 632 27.12 9.74 -29.22
CA LEU A 632 27.19 10.88 -28.30
C LEU A 632 26.49 12.11 -28.87
N ASP A 633 26.68 12.42 -30.16
CA ASP A 633 26.01 13.53 -30.82
C ASP A 633 24.48 13.34 -30.85
N THR A 634 24.03 12.12 -31.12
CA THR A 634 22.61 11.75 -31.08
C THR A 634 22.04 11.86 -29.69
N ALA A 635 22.77 11.41 -28.66
CA ALA A 635 22.34 11.47 -27.27
C ALA A 635 22.24 12.92 -26.76
N ILE A 636 23.20 13.78 -27.10
CA ILE A 636 23.16 15.23 -26.77
C ILE A 636 21.89 15.87 -27.34
N ALA A 637 21.56 15.58 -28.60
CA ALA A 637 20.37 16.15 -29.25
C ALA A 637 19.07 15.58 -28.63
N LYS A 638 19.05 14.29 -28.29
CA LYS A 638 17.86 13.58 -27.82
C LYS A 638 17.53 13.84 -26.36
N PHE A 639 18.56 14.06 -25.52
CA PHE A 639 18.42 14.25 -24.08
C PHE A 639 19.07 15.59 -23.64
N PRO A 640 18.47 16.74 -23.97
CA PRO A 640 19.05 18.04 -23.62
C PRO A 640 19.27 18.22 -22.11
N ALA A 641 18.41 17.64 -21.28
CA ALA A 641 18.54 17.69 -19.81
C ALA A 641 19.77 16.93 -19.28
N ASP A 642 20.22 15.88 -19.98
CA ASP A 642 21.37 15.05 -19.63
C ASP A 642 22.61 15.33 -20.48
N SER A 643 22.54 16.34 -21.37
CA SER A 643 23.55 16.62 -22.39
C SER A 643 24.95 16.85 -21.83
N ALA A 644 25.07 17.41 -20.62
CA ALA A 644 26.36 17.66 -19.97
C ALA A 644 27.18 16.38 -19.78
N ILE A 645 26.55 15.24 -19.48
CA ILE A 645 27.22 13.94 -19.30
C ILE A 645 27.84 13.51 -20.64
N PHE A 646 27.08 13.62 -21.72
CA PHE A 646 27.53 13.20 -23.06
C PHE A 646 28.60 14.14 -23.63
N VAL A 647 28.47 15.44 -23.41
CA VAL A 647 29.48 16.44 -23.81
C VAL A 647 30.80 16.20 -23.09
N ASN A 648 30.77 15.96 -21.77
CA ASN A 648 31.97 15.61 -21.02
C ASN A 648 32.62 14.33 -21.51
N THR A 649 31.85 13.27 -21.72
CA THR A 649 32.34 12.00 -22.27
C THR A 649 32.96 12.20 -23.65
N LYS A 650 32.32 12.99 -24.53
CA LYS A 650 32.84 13.30 -25.86
C LYS A 650 34.16 14.08 -25.80
N SER A 651 34.24 15.09 -24.94
CA SER A 651 35.45 15.89 -24.74
C SER A 651 36.63 15.05 -24.22
N LEU A 652 36.39 14.18 -23.24
CA LEU A 652 37.40 13.28 -22.68
C LEU A 652 37.94 12.29 -23.73
N LEU A 653 37.09 11.77 -24.61
CA LEU A 653 37.44 10.72 -25.55
C LEU A 653 38.05 11.24 -26.84
N TYR A 654 37.63 12.38 -27.32
CA TYR A 654 38.00 12.88 -28.66
C TYR A 654 38.79 14.21 -28.63
N GLY A 655 39.17 14.70 -27.45
CA GLY A 655 40.01 15.89 -27.30
C GLY A 655 39.46 17.17 -27.95
N THR A 656 38.20 17.23 -28.24
CA THR A 656 37.56 18.41 -28.83
C THR A 656 37.43 19.48 -27.77
N ALA A 657 38.17 20.57 -27.91
CA ALA A 657 37.89 21.80 -27.17
C ALA A 657 36.39 22.13 -27.34
N ILE A 658 35.68 22.17 -26.24
CA ILE A 658 34.26 22.54 -26.24
C ILE A 658 34.23 23.99 -26.72
N SER A 659 33.73 24.25 -27.94
CA SER A 659 33.34 25.61 -28.29
C SER A 659 32.21 25.98 -27.33
N THR A 660 32.49 26.84 -26.40
CA THR A 660 31.58 27.31 -25.31
C THR A 660 30.32 28.04 -25.86
N GLY A 661 30.10 28.07 -27.16
CA GLY A 661 29.02 28.78 -27.84
C GLY A 661 27.65 28.11 -27.90
N SER A 662 27.49 26.81 -27.51
CA SER A 662 26.22 26.11 -27.67
C SER A 662 25.69 25.37 -26.47
N LEU A 663 26.38 25.37 -25.34
CA LEU A 663 25.84 24.78 -24.10
C LEU A 663 24.88 25.77 -23.42
N PRO A 664 23.70 25.33 -22.98
CA PRO A 664 22.86 26.18 -22.15
C PRO A 664 23.64 26.63 -20.92
N ASN A 665 23.57 27.90 -20.56
CA ASN A 665 24.13 28.38 -19.30
C ASN A 665 23.29 27.81 -18.13
N TYR A 666 23.68 26.61 -17.68
CA TYR A 666 22.96 25.87 -16.62
C TYR A 666 22.91 26.66 -15.30
N ALA A 667 23.92 27.47 -15.01
CA ALA A 667 23.90 28.34 -13.82
C ALA A 667 22.80 29.40 -13.95
N ALA A 668 22.66 30.01 -15.13
CA ALA A 668 21.58 30.97 -15.41
C ALA A 668 20.20 30.31 -15.40
N LEU A 669 20.05 29.10 -15.97
CA LEU A 669 18.81 28.33 -15.91
C LEU A 669 18.45 27.91 -14.49
N GLY A 670 19.45 27.57 -13.67
CA GLY A 670 19.31 27.30 -12.25
C GLY A 670 18.77 28.51 -11.50
N ALA A 671 19.37 29.69 -11.72
CA ALA A 671 18.92 30.94 -11.12
C ALA A 671 17.48 31.30 -11.53
N GLN A 672 17.14 31.13 -12.81
CA GLN A 672 15.79 31.39 -13.30
C GLN A 672 14.76 30.42 -12.70
N ALA A 673 15.10 29.13 -12.56
CA ALA A 673 14.22 28.12 -11.94
C ALA A 673 14.04 28.42 -10.45
N PHE A 674 15.10 28.87 -9.77
CA PHE A 674 15.05 29.29 -8.37
C PHE A 674 14.10 30.47 -8.16
N GLN A 675 14.21 31.51 -8.99
CA GLN A 675 13.31 32.67 -8.96
C GLN A 675 11.83 32.30 -9.20
N LYS A 676 11.57 31.25 -9.98
CA LYS A 676 10.23 30.71 -10.21
C LYS A 676 9.75 29.76 -9.12
N GLY A 677 10.45 29.64 -7.99
CA GLY A 677 10.10 28.75 -6.89
C GLY A 677 10.33 27.25 -7.18
N LYS A 678 10.93 26.87 -8.31
CA LYS A 678 11.16 25.48 -8.71
C LYS A 678 12.52 24.98 -8.17
N TYR A 679 12.64 24.90 -6.84
CA TYR A 679 13.92 24.69 -6.15
C TYR A 679 14.59 23.35 -6.51
N THR A 680 13.86 22.26 -6.63
CA THR A 680 14.44 20.96 -7.05
C THR A 680 14.94 20.98 -8.48
N VAL A 681 14.23 21.68 -9.37
CA VAL A 681 14.64 21.87 -10.79
C VAL A 681 15.89 22.76 -10.83
N ALA A 682 15.92 23.83 -10.03
CA ALA A 682 17.09 24.70 -9.90
C ALA A 682 18.32 23.92 -9.41
N ALA A 683 18.18 23.08 -8.38
CA ALA A 683 19.27 22.24 -7.90
C ALA A 683 19.81 21.31 -9.00
N ASN A 684 18.96 20.73 -9.82
CA ASN A 684 19.38 19.88 -10.96
C ASN A 684 20.15 20.69 -12.02
N TYR A 685 19.75 21.92 -12.31
CA TYR A 685 20.52 22.78 -13.23
C TYR A 685 21.89 23.17 -12.61
N TYR A 686 21.96 23.49 -11.33
CA TYR A 686 23.24 23.72 -10.67
C TYR A 686 24.13 22.47 -10.59
N LEU A 687 23.54 21.26 -10.50
CA LEU A 687 24.29 20.02 -10.60
C LEU A 687 24.92 19.88 -12.00
N GLN A 688 24.21 20.25 -13.06
CA GLN A 688 24.75 20.25 -14.42
C GLN A 688 25.84 21.32 -14.59
N ALA A 689 25.67 22.51 -13.97
CA ALA A 689 26.68 23.55 -13.96
C ALA A 689 27.96 23.07 -13.23
N SER A 690 27.82 22.37 -12.11
CA SER A 690 28.95 21.81 -11.36
C SER A 690 29.70 20.69 -12.11
N ALA A 691 29.02 19.96 -12.98
CA ALA A 691 29.66 18.99 -13.86
C ALA A 691 30.52 19.66 -14.94
N ALA A 692 30.09 20.83 -15.43
CA ALA A 692 30.87 21.65 -16.36
C ALA A 692 32.04 22.38 -15.69
N GLU A 693 31.89 22.79 -14.43
CA GLU A 693 32.87 23.54 -13.65
C GLU A 693 33.06 22.90 -12.25
N PRO A 694 33.77 21.75 -12.14
CA PRO A 694 33.86 20.98 -10.89
C PRO A 694 34.57 21.72 -9.75
N GLY A 695 35.44 22.68 -10.06
CA GLY A 695 36.17 23.51 -9.09
C GLY A 695 35.41 24.76 -8.61
N ASN A 696 34.22 25.02 -9.17
CA ASN A 696 33.41 26.18 -8.83
C ASN A 696 32.46 25.86 -7.67
N TYR A 697 32.87 26.26 -6.45
CA TYR A 697 32.09 26.01 -5.24
C TYR A 697 30.68 26.63 -5.27
N THR A 698 30.47 27.70 -6.07
CA THR A 698 29.18 28.42 -6.10
C THR A 698 28.03 27.55 -6.62
N HIS A 699 28.33 26.56 -7.44
CA HIS A 699 27.30 25.64 -7.94
C HIS A 699 26.80 24.73 -6.81
N PHE A 700 27.71 24.19 -5.99
CA PHE A 700 27.35 23.39 -4.82
C PHE A 700 26.68 24.24 -3.73
N GLU A 701 27.15 25.49 -3.51
CA GLU A 701 26.50 26.43 -2.60
C GLU A 701 25.05 26.71 -3.03
N ASN A 702 24.85 27.00 -4.30
CA ASN A 702 23.50 27.24 -4.83
C ASN A 702 22.60 26.00 -4.77
N MET A 703 23.13 24.78 -4.98
CA MET A 703 22.39 23.53 -4.72
C MET A 703 21.97 23.43 -3.25
N GLY A 704 22.90 23.69 -2.33
CA GLY A 704 22.62 23.74 -0.91
C GLY A 704 21.50 24.71 -0.57
N ILE A 705 21.53 25.92 -1.14
CA ILE A 705 20.50 26.95 -0.95
C ILE A 705 19.16 26.48 -1.53
N CYS A 706 19.14 25.84 -2.69
CA CYS A 706 17.93 25.27 -3.26
C CYS A 706 17.27 24.25 -2.33
N TYR A 707 18.05 23.32 -1.78
CA TYR A 707 17.55 22.32 -0.85
C TYR A 707 17.17 22.92 0.51
N TYR A 708 17.91 23.91 0.99
CA TYR A 708 17.56 24.65 2.21
C TYR A 708 16.21 25.35 2.08
N THR A 709 16.01 26.06 0.96
CA THR A 709 14.74 26.75 0.66
C THR A 709 13.59 25.77 0.46
N ALA A 710 13.87 24.57 -0.11
CA ALA A 710 12.93 23.46 -0.21
C ALA A 710 12.73 22.71 1.11
N LYS A 711 13.31 23.17 2.23
CA LYS A 711 13.26 22.54 3.57
C LYS A 711 13.83 21.11 3.62
N SER A 712 14.66 20.72 2.66
CA SER A 712 15.37 19.44 2.62
C SER A 712 16.75 19.60 3.25
N TYR A 713 16.77 19.81 4.56
CA TYR A 713 17.94 20.28 5.29
C TYR A 713 19.12 19.30 5.28
N GLU A 714 18.89 18.00 5.30
CA GLU A 714 19.93 16.96 5.22
C GLU A 714 20.68 17.04 3.87
N LYS A 715 19.92 17.19 2.76
CA LYS A 715 20.53 17.39 1.43
C LYS A 715 21.26 18.73 1.34
N ALA A 716 20.69 19.77 1.93
CA ALA A 716 21.35 21.07 1.98
C ALA A 716 22.71 20.97 2.67
N ILE A 717 22.81 20.30 3.83
CA ILE A 717 24.05 20.06 4.56
C ILE A 717 25.07 19.31 3.69
N GLN A 718 24.65 18.27 2.94
CA GLN A 718 25.54 17.52 2.05
C GLN A 718 26.18 18.43 0.99
N TYR A 719 25.40 19.28 0.34
CA TYR A 719 25.91 20.16 -0.71
C TYR A 719 26.71 21.34 -0.16
N PHE A 720 26.36 21.88 1.01
CA PHE A 720 27.20 22.87 1.67
C PHE A 720 28.55 22.29 2.12
N ASN A 721 28.61 21.03 2.56
CA ASN A 721 29.90 20.36 2.82
C ASN A 721 30.74 20.30 1.55
N ARG A 722 30.18 19.87 0.41
CA ARG A 722 30.90 19.84 -0.87
C ARG A 722 31.41 21.23 -1.29
N ALA A 723 30.60 22.27 -1.06
CA ALA A 723 31.04 23.63 -1.35
C ALA A 723 32.22 24.08 -0.45
N ILE A 724 32.16 23.75 0.85
CA ILE A 724 33.19 24.12 1.85
C ILE A 724 34.51 23.38 1.59
N ASP A 725 34.45 22.14 1.10
CA ASP A 725 35.63 21.30 0.82
C ASP A 725 36.45 21.81 -0.39
N LEU A 726 35.89 22.70 -1.21
CA LEU A 726 36.60 23.29 -2.34
C LEU A 726 37.50 24.45 -1.93
N PRO A 727 38.77 24.50 -2.43
CA PRO A 727 39.75 25.52 -2.01
C PRO A 727 39.33 26.96 -2.23
N SER A 728 38.45 27.21 -3.20
CA SER A 728 37.93 28.53 -3.54
C SER A 728 36.81 29.04 -2.63
N ALA A 729 36.27 28.20 -1.73
CA ALA A 729 35.14 28.54 -0.87
C ALA A 729 35.60 29.34 0.39
N ASN A 730 35.55 30.66 0.32
CA ASN A 730 36.01 31.49 1.43
C ASN A 730 35.01 32.57 1.88
N THR A 731 33.74 32.45 1.57
CA THR A 731 32.74 33.50 1.86
C THR A 731 32.04 33.36 3.22
N GLY A 732 32.12 32.20 3.87
CA GLY A 732 31.39 31.87 5.09
C GLY A 732 29.88 31.64 4.90
N LYS A 733 29.35 31.83 3.69
CA LYS A 733 27.93 31.69 3.38
C LYS A 733 27.48 30.25 3.43
N SER A 734 28.28 29.32 2.89
CA SER A 734 27.97 27.88 2.94
C SER A 734 27.96 27.38 4.39
N GLU A 735 28.91 27.83 5.25
CA GLU A 735 28.93 27.48 6.68
C GLU A 735 27.71 28.04 7.41
N PHE A 736 27.30 29.27 7.09
CA PHE A 736 26.11 29.87 7.68
C PHE A 736 24.83 29.08 7.35
N PHE A 737 24.57 28.82 6.08
CA PHE A 737 23.36 28.08 5.70
C PHE A 737 23.41 26.58 6.10
N LYS A 738 24.60 25.99 6.19
CA LYS A 738 24.81 24.68 6.81
C LYS A 738 24.41 24.70 8.28
N ALA A 739 24.82 25.72 9.01
CA ALA A 739 24.46 25.90 10.42
C ALA A 739 22.95 26.04 10.60
N MET A 740 22.30 26.88 9.78
CA MET A 740 20.86 27.08 9.83
C MET A 740 20.10 25.77 9.47
N SER A 741 20.67 24.94 8.58
CA SER A 741 20.13 23.62 8.27
C SER A 741 20.23 22.67 9.46
N TYR A 742 21.35 22.64 10.19
CA TYR A 742 21.50 21.84 11.41
C TYR A 742 20.53 22.27 12.52
N ILE A 743 20.38 23.59 12.72
CA ILE A 743 19.43 24.16 13.69
C ILE A 743 18.01 23.77 13.32
N ALA A 744 17.64 23.81 12.04
CA ALA A 744 16.30 23.46 11.57
C ALA A 744 15.94 21.97 11.78
N ILE A 745 16.93 21.06 11.83
CA ILE A 745 16.73 19.64 12.17
C ILE A 745 16.95 19.35 13.67
N GLY A 746 17.11 20.38 14.52
CA GLY A 746 17.26 20.24 15.97
C GLY A 746 18.69 19.95 16.46
N ASN A 747 19.70 19.91 15.58
CA ASN A 747 21.10 19.67 15.95
C ASN A 747 21.83 20.99 16.24
N ASN A 748 21.51 21.63 17.37
CA ASN A 748 22.07 22.92 17.75
C ASN A 748 23.59 22.86 17.96
N THR A 749 24.15 21.77 18.45
CA THR A 749 25.60 21.63 18.67
C THR A 749 26.37 21.73 17.35
N ALA A 750 25.98 20.99 16.34
CA ALA A 750 26.58 21.05 15.00
C ALA A 750 26.30 22.41 14.34
N GLY A 751 25.12 22.97 14.56
CA GLY A 751 24.73 24.31 14.10
C GLY A 751 25.64 25.38 14.65
N CYS A 752 25.90 25.39 15.97
CA CYS A 752 26.78 26.35 16.61
C CYS A 752 28.23 26.20 16.15
N SER A 753 28.73 25.00 15.97
CA SER A 753 30.06 24.77 15.41
C SER A 753 30.18 25.39 14.00
N ALA A 754 29.17 25.18 13.15
CA ALA A 754 29.17 25.75 11.80
C ALA A 754 28.99 27.29 11.79
N LEU A 755 28.24 27.88 12.75
CA LEU A 755 28.14 29.33 12.94
C LEU A 755 29.50 29.95 13.35
N GLN A 756 30.27 29.29 14.22
CA GLN A 756 31.62 29.75 14.57
C GLN A 756 32.56 29.71 13.35
N ALA A 757 32.45 28.69 12.49
CA ALA A 757 33.20 28.62 11.24
C ALA A 757 32.82 29.77 10.27
N ALA A 758 31.52 30.09 10.16
CA ALA A 758 31.03 31.21 9.37
C ALA A 758 31.52 32.58 9.94
N LYS A 759 31.56 32.72 11.28
CA LYS A 759 32.10 33.91 11.98
C LYS A 759 33.58 34.08 11.70
N ALA A 760 34.37 33.03 11.74
CA ALA A 760 35.80 33.06 11.41
C ALA A 760 36.06 33.60 9.98
N LYS A 761 35.11 33.32 9.04
CA LYS A 761 35.14 33.88 7.69
C LYS A 761 34.43 35.25 7.55
N LYS A 762 34.07 35.87 8.65
CA LYS A 762 33.43 37.21 8.73
C LYS A 762 32.11 37.33 7.95
N TYR A 763 31.31 36.29 7.89
CA TYR A 763 30.00 36.33 7.22
C TYR A 763 29.03 37.21 8.05
N GLN A 764 28.26 38.08 7.38
CA GLN A 764 27.36 39.01 8.04
C GLN A 764 26.15 38.29 8.69
N GLY A 765 25.68 38.82 9.82
CA GLY A 765 24.49 38.31 10.53
C GLY A 765 24.71 37.07 11.40
N VAL A 766 25.96 36.57 11.48
CA VAL A 766 26.28 35.35 12.27
C VAL A 766 26.16 35.58 13.76
N ASP A 767 26.56 36.75 14.27
CA ASP A 767 26.56 37.05 15.71
C ASP A 767 25.14 37.00 16.31
N ALA A 768 24.15 37.48 15.59
CA ALA A 768 22.76 37.42 16.02
C ALA A 768 22.28 35.94 16.16
N GLN A 769 22.66 35.09 15.24
CA GLN A 769 22.29 33.66 15.26
C GLN A 769 23.03 32.90 16.38
N ILE A 770 24.31 33.22 16.61
CA ILE A 770 25.06 32.67 17.74
C ILE A 770 24.39 33.06 19.07
N ALA A 771 24.00 34.31 19.24
CA ALA A 771 23.33 34.79 20.46
C ALA A 771 21.96 34.09 20.67
N GLN A 772 21.28 33.75 19.59
CA GLN A 772 19.98 33.14 19.64
C GLN A 772 20.03 31.63 19.93
N TYR A 773 20.94 30.90 19.28
CA TYR A 773 20.92 29.43 19.26
C TYR A 773 22.08 28.76 19.99
N CYS A 774 23.13 29.48 20.35
CA CYS A 774 24.36 28.92 20.91
C CYS A 774 24.55 29.33 22.38
N LYS A 775 23.54 29.14 23.21
CA LYS A 775 23.60 29.36 24.65
C LYS A 775 24.21 28.19 25.39
#